data_87d9aef4a78337fa2745f652efdba2a7
#
_entry.id   87d9aef4a78337fa2745f652efdba2a7
#
_cell.length_a   1.000
_cell.length_b   1.000
_cell.length_c   1.000
_cell.angle_alpha   90.00
_cell.angle_beta   90.00
_cell.angle_gamma   90.00
#
_symmetry.space_group_name_H-M   'P 1'
#
loop_
_entity.id
_entity.type
_entity.pdbx_description
1 polymer ?
#
loop_
_entity_poly.entity_id
_entity_poly.type
_entity_poly.pdbx_seq_one_letter_code
_entity_poly.pdbx_strand_id
1 'polypeptide(L)'
;LTEGAKAVERIGLRLALIIAVILGGLAAFYFLPIKYGLDLAGGVHFTLEAVDTPGAPLTREGVQAAQKVIAQRVNAMGLSEPIIQGQSGDKWNRIIVDLPGYQDPARAREILQRTAVLEFIVARENVTITASDLTATTTQGETLTPTIIVEPRTGIPMILVYYGPDGQKKYAIVGTNSGTQPGFETLEKAQQTITPTPGLKLELPRGEVALTGKYLTDARAQFGQQGEAEVAIKFNDEGTKLFAQLTKEMVGKMIYTVLDNQIVFAGTVQEEIPNGQARLTGKFTIDEASNIATLLRGGALPVKLVIAEERTVAPTLGKAAIDASIIAGIVAVILVALFMVLNYRFLGFLADVALAIYVLLEIALLKALGAVLTLPGIAGIVLSIGMAVDANVLIFERVREEILGGKTFRGAISVGFSRAFRTVIDSNATTLIAAFALYWFGTGPVKGFSITLSLGILVSLFTAVFVTKVFLDILAGTKLSRNLPLLNLHERYFSLIRVRKWNIIGKTKLWFTISLVLIIIGISFAFVNVGFRGQKLPLNLGVDFTGGSRLELTSEGNDKLLPSSLKSALAAQGLGDSQIQPINDNDVVVRTKELTSEETNKLMDSLKQVFPTIKLVAADYVGPVVGKDLQLNALYATLVALLGILIYISIRFQFRYAVATIVALIHDVLIVLGFFAVTYLEANSPLVAVLLTVVGYSVMDTVVTLDRIRENMRFRKREPISEVINRSILQTFTRSMNTTLTTLLAILALVIFGGRSILDFSAGLLIGITTGAYSSFFIATPILNIWLNKAEARERALIKSKKKR
;
A
#
# COMPACT_ATOMS: atom_id res chain seq x y z
N LEU A 1 -43.71 -8.45 37.73
CA LEU A 1 -43.47 -7.00 37.47
C LEU A 1 -41.97 -6.63 37.53
N THR A 2 -41.19 -7.26 38.45
CA THR A 2 -39.75 -6.94 38.66
C THR A 2 -38.84 -7.40 37.51
N GLU A 3 -39.11 -8.51 36.81
CA GLU A 3 -38.32 -8.97 35.66
C GLU A 3 -38.57 -8.11 34.42
N GLY A 4 -39.80 -7.65 34.21
CA GLY A 4 -40.14 -6.74 33.12
C GLY A 4 -39.47 -5.37 33.26
N ALA A 5 -39.48 -4.81 34.49
CA ALA A 5 -38.81 -3.54 34.79
C ALA A 5 -37.27 -3.63 34.57
N LYS A 6 -36.64 -4.69 35.04
CA LYS A 6 -35.19 -4.94 34.80
C LYS A 6 -34.85 -5.12 33.32
N ALA A 7 -35.75 -5.73 32.52
CA ALA A 7 -35.56 -5.87 31.09
C ALA A 7 -35.63 -4.53 30.35
N VAL A 8 -36.57 -3.66 30.74
CA VAL A 8 -36.72 -2.29 30.18
C VAL A 8 -35.52 -1.42 30.56
N GLU A 9 -35.06 -1.48 31.80
CA GLU A 9 -33.88 -0.77 32.28
C GLU A 9 -32.60 -1.17 31.52
N ARG A 10 -32.40 -2.48 31.26
CA ARG A 10 -31.29 -2.98 30.47
C ARG A 10 -31.33 -2.51 28.98
N ILE A 11 -32.54 -2.41 28.40
CA ILE A 11 -32.72 -1.90 27.05
C ILE A 11 -32.39 -0.39 27.01
N GLY A 12 -32.87 0.38 28.02
CA GLY A 12 -32.57 1.81 28.13
C GLY A 12 -31.08 2.09 28.26
N LEU A 13 -30.34 1.33 29.09
CA LEU A 13 -28.90 1.49 29.24
C LEU A 13 -28.15 1.16 27.92
N ARG A 14 -28.55 0.13 27.20
CA ARG A 14 -27.95 -0.23 25.90
C ARG A 14 -28.23 0.83 24.84
N LEU A 15 -29.46 1.40 24.83
CA LEU A 15 -29.80 2.47 23.92
C LEU A 15 -29.00 3.73 24.22
N ALA A 16 -28.86 4.10 25.51
CA ALA A 16 -28.00 5.21 25.92
C ALA A 16 -26.53 5.03 25.46
N LEU A 17 -25.99 3.80 25.56
CA LEU A 17 -24.66 3.50 25.06
C LEU A 17 -24.56 3.68 23.54
N ILE A 18 -25.56 3.20 22.79
CA ILE A 18 -25.59 3.40 21.32
C ILE A 18 -25.61 4.90 20.98
N ILE A 19 -26.46 5.67 21.66
CA ILE A 19 -26.55 7.13 21.45
C ILE A 19 -25.18 7.77 21.78
N ALA A 20 -24.56 7.41 22.89
CA ALA A 20 -23.24 7.94 23.27
C ALA A 20 -22.16 7.61 22.22
N VAL A 21 -22.14 6.38 21.68
CA VAL A 21 -21.22 5.97 20.61
C VAL A 21 -21.51 6.73 19.32
N ILE A 22 -22.76 6.94 18.95
CA ILE A 22 -23.15 7.74 17.77
C ILE A 22 -22.73 9.21 17.96
N LEU A 23 -22.95 9.81 19.11
CA LEU A 23 -22.53 11.19 19.39
C LEU A 23 -21.01 11.33 19.37
N GLY A 24 -20.28 10.37 19.96
CA GLY A 24 -18.82 10.30 19.85
C GLY A 24 -18.35 10.14 18.42
N GLY A 25 -19.03 9.30 17.63
CA GLY A 25 -18.77 9.12 16.20
C GLY A 25 -19.01 10.39 15.39
N LEU A 26 -20.12 11.09 15.64
CA LEU A 26 -20.41 12.39 15.01
C LEU A 26 -19.37 13.45 15.38
N ALA A 27 -18.95 13.50 16.64
CA ALA A 27 -17.89 14.40 17.07
C ALA A 27 -16.57 14.09 16.35
N ALA A 28 -16.15 12.82 16.30
CA ALA A 28 -14.93 12.41 15.57
C ALA A 28 -15.05 12.71 14.08
N PHE A 29 -16.22 12.44 13.48
CA PHE A 29 -16.48 12.72 12.06
C PHE A 29 -16.33 14.21 11.73
N TYR A 30 -16.81 15.09 12.59
CA TYR A 30 -16.81 16.53 12.34
C TYR A 30 -15.48 17.20 12.69
N PHE A 31 -14.86 16.85 13.83
CA PHE A 31 -13.70 17.58 14.35
C PHE A 31 -12.36 17.00 13.90
N LEU A 32 -12.28 15.73 13.49
CA LEU A 32 -11.02 15.13 13.09
C LEU A 32 -10.86 15.17 11.56
N PRO A 33 -9.66 15.48 11.03
CA PRO A 33 -9.38 15.46 9.60
C PRO A 33 -9.27 14.02 9.08
N ILE A 34 -9.55 13.82 7.79
CA ILE A 34 -9.19 12.58 7.07
C ILE A 34 -7.77 12.75 6.52
N LYS A 35 -6.93 11.74 6.72
CA LYS A 35 -5.63 11.65 6.09
C LYS A 35 -5.75 10.87 4.79
N TYR A 36 -5.39 11.50 3.69
CA TYR A 36 -5.40 10.89 2.37
C TYR A 36 -4.03 10.29 2.05
N GLY A 37 -4.00 9.11 1.46
CA GLY A 37 -2.81 8.54 0.85
C GLY A 37 -2.41 9.27 -0.43
N LEU A 38 -1.22 8.97 -0.90
CA LEU A 38 -0.65 9.58 -2.08
C LEU A 38 -1.53 9.44 -3.33
N ASP A 39 -2.14 8.30 -3.51
CA ASP A 39 -3.05 7.94 -4.58
C ASP A 39 -4.34 8.78 -4.62
N LEU A 40 -4.68 9.44 -3.51
CA LEU A 40 -5.84 10.33 -3.37
C LEU A 40 -5.45 11.81 -3.27
N ALA A 41 -4.43 12.13 -2.49
CA ALA A 41 -3.96 13.51 -2.33
C ALA A 41 -3.12 13.99 -3.53
N GLY A 42 -2.60 13.06 -4.34
CA GLY A 42 -1.49 13.31 -5.23
C GLY A 42 -0.21 13.54 -4.42
N GLY A 43 0.92 13.69 -5.10
CA GLY A 43 2.20 13.95 -4.45
C GLY A 43 3.27 12.92 -4.80
N VAL A 44 4.27 12.74 -3.91
CA VAL A 44 5.43 11.88 -4.18
C VAL A 44 5.66 10.90 -3.03
N HIS A 45 5.93 9.66 -3.39
CA HIS A 45 6.35 8.58 -2.49
C HIS A 45 7.79 8.19 -2.80
N PHE A 46 8.59 8.00 -1.75
CA PHE A 46 9.92 7.43 -1.84
C PHE A 46 10.07 6.27 -0.86
N THR A 47 10.65 5.17 -1.35
CA THR A 47 11.28 4.18 -0.49
C THR A 47 12.79 4.39 -0.58
N LEU A 48 13.39 4.89 0.49
CA LEU A 48 14.82 5.11 0.62
C LEU A 48 15.48 3.90 1.26
N GLU A 49 16.52 3.38 0.64
CA GLU A 49 17.30 2.25 1.18
C GLU A 49 18.67 2.74 1.62
N ALA A 50 19.00 2.49 2.88
CA ALA A 50 20.32 2.79 3.42
C ALA A 50 21.31 1.73 2.96
N VAL A 51 22.41 2.20 2.39
CA VAL A 51 23.49 1.35 1.86
C VAL A 51 24.78 1.56 2.64
N ASP A 52 25.55 0.48 2.76
CA ASP A 52 26.84 0.53 3.40
C ASP A 52 27.83 1.30 2.53
N THR A 53 28.58 2.23 3.14
CA THR A 53 29.60 3.01 2.42
C THR A 53 30.83 3.21 3.32
N PRO A 54 32.02 3.36 2.73
CA PRO A 54 33.22 3.69 3.49
C PRO A 54 33.04 4.97 4.32
N GLY A 55 33.29 4.89 5.61
CA GLY A 55 33.10 6.00 6.55
C GLY A 55 31.69 6.17 7.10
N ALA A 56 30.66 5.45 6.58
CA ALA A 56 29.30 5.45 7.09
C ALA A 56 28.72 4.03 7.10
N PRO A 57 29.11 3.18 8.08
CA PRO A 57 28.66 1.80 8.16
C PRO A 57 27.17 1.70 8.42
N LEU A 58 26.54 0.73 7.80
CA LEU A 58 25.11 0.48 7.93
C LEU A 58 24.79 -0.11 9.30
N THR A 59 24.17 0.70 10.17
CA THR A 59 23.71 0.30 11.50
C THR A 59 22.25 0.66 11.71
N ARG A 60 21.55 -0.05 12.61
CA ARG A 60 20.16 0.26 12.94
C ARG A 60 20.00 1.67 13.54
N GLU A 61 20.93 2.07 14.39
CA GLU A 61 21.00 3.41 14.99
C GLU A 61 21.21 4.46 13.90
N GLY A 62 22.09 4.20 12.93
CA GLY A 62 22.33 5.09 11.79
C GLY A 62 21.07 5.29 10.94
N VAL A 63 20.30 4.22 10.66
CA VAL A 63 19.04 4.32 9.92
C VAL A 63 17.97 5.08 10.71
N GLN A 64 17.86 4.86 12.02
CA GLN A 64 16.93 5.61 12.86
C GLN A 64 17.31 7.10 12.95
N ALA A 65 18.59 7.40 13.01
CA ALA A 65 19.07 8.78 12.96
C ALA A 65 18.81 9.41 11.57
N ALA A 66 19.04 8.68 10.49
CA ALA A 66 18.68 9.12 9.14
C ALA A 66 17.17 9.41 9.01
N GLN A 67 16.30 8.57 9.56
CA GLN A 67 14.87 8.81 9.59
C GLN A 67 14.51 10.14 10.27
N LYS A 68 15.17 10.48 11.38
CA LYS A 68 14.96 11.77 12.06
C LYS A 68 15.42 12.95 11.20
N VAL A 69 16.57 12.83 10.55
CA VAL A 69 17.08 13.84 9.62
C VAL A 69 16.12 14.04 8.45
N ILE A 70 15.62 12.98 7.84
CA ILE A 70 14.60 13.04 6.79
C ILE A 70 13.35 13.76 7.29
N ALA A 71 12.87 13.44 8.50
CA ALA A 71 11.71 14.12 9.09
C ALA A 71 11.96 15.63 9.27
N GLN A 72 13.15 16.03 9.71
CA GLN A 72 13.52 17.44 9.85
C GLN A 72 13.56 18.15 8.49
N ARG A 73 14.14 17.52 7.46
CA ARG A 73 14.20 18.06 6.10
C ARG A 73 12.82 18.26 5.50
N VAL A 74 11.96 17.25 5.60
CA VAL A 74 10.59 17.29 5.10
C VAL A 74 9.77 18.36 5.84
N ASN A 75 9.91 18.47 7.16
CA ASN A 75 9.27 19.53 7.94
C ASN A 75 9.77 20.93 7.52
N ALA A 76 11.06 21.05 7.21
CA ALA A 76 11.64 22.31 6.71
C ALA A 76 11.14 22.71 5.31
N MET A 77 10.61 21.75 4.53
CA MET A 77 9.91 22.02 3.25
C MET A 77 8.53 22.67 3.44
N GLY A 78 8.01 22.72 4.67
CA GLY A 78 6.71 23.31 4.96
C GLY A 78 5.52 22.44 4.55
N LEU A 79 5.70 21.12 4.44
CA LEU A 79 4.67 20.18 4.02
C LEU A 79 3.71 19.85 5.16
N SER A 80 2.43 19.77 4.82
CA SER A 80 1.39 19.35 5.76
C SER A 80 1.32 17.83 5.80
N GLU A 81 1.51 17.25 7.00
CA GLU A 81 1.28 15.83 7.28
C GLU A 81 2.10 14.82 6.46
N PRO A 82 3.43 14.96 6.35
CA PRO A 82 4.26 13.94 5.72
C PRO A 82 4.23 12.65 6.55
N ILE A 83 4.31 11.48 5.87
CA ILE A 83 4.40 10.19 6.54
C ILE A 83 5.82 9.67 6.38
N ILE A 84 6.55 9.47 7.49
CA ILE A 84 7.92 8.98 7.48
C ILE A 84 8.01 7.78 8.41
N GLN A 85 8.23 6.60 7.84
CA GLN A 85 8.22 5.33 8.58
C GLN A 85 9.43 4.48 8.20
N GLY A 86 10.11 3.93 9.22
CA GLY A 86 11.09 2.86 9.03
C GLY A 86 10.38 1.53 8.77
N GLN A 87 10.91 0.70 7.87
CA GLN A 87 10.44 -0.68 7.72
C GLN A 87 10.98 -1.56 8.85
N SER A 88 10.21 -2.59 9.21
CA SER A 88 10.56 -3.56 10.25
C SER A 88 11.03 -4.89 9.66
N GLY A 89 11.62 -5.75 10.48
CA GLY A 89 12.06 -7.09 10.07
C GLY A 89 13.38 -7.04 9.30
N ASP A 90 13.48 -7.82 8.23
CA ASP A 90 14.70 -7.95 7.43
C ASP A 90 15.01 -6.69 6.60
N LYS A 91 14.05 -5.76 6.49
CA LYS A 91 14.16 -4.50 5.73
C LYS A 91 14.29 -3.27 6.62
N TRP A 92 14.87 -3.44 7.78
CA TRP A 92 15.10 -2.37 8.76
C TRP A 92 15.95 -1.20 8.20
N ASN A 93 16.64 -1.42 7.07
CA ASN A 93 17.44 -0.42 6.37
C ASN A 93 16.65 0.46 5.40
N ARG A 94 15.30 0.34 5.35
CA ARG A 94 14.45 1.14 4.47
C ARG A 94 13.61 2.15 5.23
N ILE A 95 13.49 3.33 4.65
CA ILE A 95 12.68 4.44 5.15
C ILE A 95 11.65 4.79 4.08
N ILE A 96 10.38 4.73 4.42
CA ILE A 96 9.26 5.16 3.58
C ILE A 96 8.98 6.62 3.85
N VAL A 97 8.86 7.42 2.79
CA VAL A 97 8.57 8.85 2.85
C VAL A 97 7.43 9.16 1.88
N ASP A 98 6.26 9.49 2.43
CA ASP A 98 5.12 9.98 1.65
C ASP A 98 4.98 11.48 1.83
N LEU A 99 4.91 12.20 0.72
CA LEU A 99 4.78 13.66 0.65
C LEU A 99 3.46 14.03 -0.06
N PRO A 100 2.31 13.92 0.62
CA PRO A 100 1.02 14.22 0.03
C PRO A 100 0.93 15.69 -0.42
N GLY A 101 0.39 15.92 -1.60
CA GLY A 101 0.22 17.27 -2.17
C GLY A 101 1.49 17.94 -2.72
N TYR A 102 2.66 17.31 -2.57
CA TYR A 102 3.91 17.85 -3.10
C TYR A 102 4.07 17.55 -4.58
N GLN A 103 4.42 18.57 -5.39
CA GLN A 103 4.36 18.46 -6.85
C GLN A 103 5.73 18.49 -7.55
N ASP A 104 6.82 18.63 -6.80
CA ASP A 104 8.18 18.69 -7.36
C ASP A 104 9.02 17.48 -6.89
N PRO A 105 8.91 16.33 -7.59
CA PRO A 105 9.66 15.13 -7.22
C PRO A 105 11.16 15.31 -7.34
N ALA A 106 11.66 16.14 -8.27
CA ALA A 106 13.09 16.35 -8.47
C ALA A 106 13.70 17.06 -7.25
N ARG A 107 13.04 18.11 -6.76
CA ARG A 107 13.45 18.84 -5.56
C ARG A 107 13.35 17.96 -4.31
N ALA A 108 12.28 17.17 -4.18
CA ALA A 108 12.16 16.24 -3.05
C ALA A 108 13.31 15.23 -3.04
N ARG A 109 13.61 14.64 -4.20
CA ARG A 109 14.71 13.68 -4.38
C ARG A 109 16.04 14.31 -3.95
N GLU A 110 16.35 15.51 -4.43
CA GLU A 110 17.56 16.22 -4.09
C GLU A 110 17.70 16.39 -2.57
N ILE A 111 16.65 16.86 -1.90
CA ILE A 111 16.65 17.10 -0.45
C ILE A 111 16.76 15.80 0.34
N LEU A 112 16.12 14.72 -0.12
CA LEU A 112 16.10 13.45 0.60
C LEU A 112 17.39 12.64 0.44
N GLN A 113 18.02 12.67 -0.75
CA GLN A 113 19.21 11.87 -1.04
C GLN A 113 20.52 12.54 -0.64
N ARG A 114 20.64 13.88 -0.69
CA ARG A 114 21.87 14.56 -0.35
C ARG A 114 22.28 14.26 1.08
N THR A 115 23.54 13.89 1.27
CA THR A 115 24.09 13.62 2.62
C THR A 115 24.13 14.88 3.46
N ALA A 116 24.28 16.04 2.83
CA ALA A 116 24.38 17.37 3.44
C ALA A 116 25.51 17.47 4.48
N VAL A 117 26.62 16.80 4.18
CA VAL A 117 27.84 16.92 5.00
C VAL A 117 28.48 18.25 4.69
N LEU A 118 28.35 19.21 5.63
CA LEU A 118 29.02 20.50 5.53
C LEU A 118 30.35 20.44 6.27
N GLU A 119 31.40 20.85 5.58
CA GLU A 119 32.76 20.87 6.09
C GLU A 119 33.39 22.20 5.77
N PHE A 120 34.08 22.82 6.77
CA PHE A 120 34.89 23.98 6.59
C PHE A 120 36.35 23.53 6.51
N ILE A 121 36.92 23.66 5.32
CA ILE A 121 38.27 23.18 5.03
C ILE A 121 39.25 24.35 4.97
N VAL A 122 40.39 24.21 5.59
CA VAL A 122 41.48 25.16 5.56
C VAL A 122 42.73 24.54 4.95
N ALA A 123 43.52 25.34 4.21
CA ALA A 123 44.81 24.90 3.68
C ALA A 123 45.85 24.90 4.78
N ARG A 124 46.53 23.78 4.92
CA ARG A 124 47.72 23.62 5.79
C ARG A 124 48.97 23.25 4.98
N GLU A 125 49.95 22.68 5.58
CA GLU A 125 51.23 22.29 4.93
C GLU A 125 51.01 21.44 3.67
N ASN A 126 51.95 21.53 2.72
CA ASN A 126 51.90 20.74 1.49
C ASN A 126 52.04 19.24 1.79
N VAL A 127 51.26 18.42 1.06
CA VAL A 127 51.37 16.98 1.08
C VAL A 127 51.75 16.45 -0.31
N THR A 128 52.64 15.49 -0.37
CA THR A 128 52.97 14.78 -1.62
C THR A 128 52.00 13.65 -1.80
N ILE A 129 51.19 13.69 -2.86
CA ILE A 129 50.25 12.65 -3.23
C ILE A 129 50.84 11.80 -4.36
N THR A 130 50.92 10.49 -4.16
CA THR A 130 51.34 9.52 -5.15
C THR A 130 50.15 8.78 -5.76
N ALA A 131 50.34 8.12 -6.89
CA ALA A 131 49.28 7.34 -7.52
C ALA A 131 48.74 6.23 -6.61
N SER A 132 49.53 5.70 -5.67
CA SER A 132 49.13 4.71 -4.67
C SER A 132 48.20 5.30 -3.60
N ASP A 133 48.32 6.60 -3.33
CA ASP A 133 47.53 7.30 -2.32
C ASP A 133 46.16 7.72 -2.85
N LEU A 134 45.95 7.66 -4.17
CA LEU A 134 44.72 8.05 -4.84
C LEU A 134 43.70 6.91 -4.98
N THR A 135 44.09 5.68 -4.62
CA THR A 135 43.23 4.50 -4.74
C THR A 135 42.99 3.89 -3.37
N ALA A 136 41.77 3.88 -2.90
CA ALA A 136 41.33 3.12 -1.74
C ALA A 136 40.43 1.98 -2.19
N THR A 137 40.62 0.80 -1.60
CA THR A 137 39.76 -0.35 -1.83
C THR A 137 38.78 -0.47 -0.67
N THR A 138 37.49 -0.62 -0.96
CA THR A 138 36.50 -0.89 0.08
C THR A 138 36.69 -2.29 0.67
N THR A 139 36.08 -2.55 1.83
CA THR A 139 36.05 -3.89 2.45
C THR A 139 35.39 -4.95 1.56
N GLN A 140 34.67 -4.51 0.50
CA GLN A 140 34.06 -5.38 -0.52
C GLN A 140 34.88 -5.50 -1.81
N GLY A 141 36.10 -4.92 -1.88
CA GLY A 141 37.00 -5.02 -3.01
C GLY A 141 36.77 -4.02 -4.14
N GLU A 142 35.87 -3.04 -3.97
CA GLU A 142 35.67 -1.96 -4.95
C GLU A 142 36.77 -0.88 -4.81
N THR A 143 37.35 -0.48 -5.92
CA THR A 143 38.35 0.58 -5.98
C THR A 143 37.68 1.96 -6.04
N LEU A 144 37.91 2.81 -5.04
CA LEU A 144 37.39 4.16 -5.00
C LEU A 144 38.28 5.08 -5.84
N THR A 145 37.68 5.72 -6.85
CA THR A 145 38.37 6.72 -7.67
C THR A 145 38.35 8.09 -6.99
N PRO A 146 39.44 8.89 -7.07
CA PRO A 146 39.45 10.25 -6.54
C PRO A 146 38.44 11.11 -7.28
N THR A 147 37.67 11.92 -6.54
CA THR A 147 36.73 12.90 -7.10
C THR A 147 37.35 14.28 -7.07
N ILE A 148 37.44 14.91 -8.24
CA ILE A 148 37.88 16.30 -8.34
C ILE A 148 36.66 17.20 -8.22
N ILE A 149 36.72 18.15 -7.29
CA ILE A 149 35.69 19.15 -7.08
C ILE A 149 36.17 20.45 -7.72
N VAL A 150 35.44 20.89 -8.75
CA VAL A 150 35.70 22.16 -9.42
C VAL A 150 34.52 23.08 -9.21
N GLU A 151 34.78 24.32 -8.85
CA GLU A 151 33.75 25.34 -8.97
C GLU A 151 33.60 25.76 -10.44
N PRO A 152 32.44 25.58 -11.08
CA PRO A 152 32.30 25.70 -12.53
C PRO A 152 32.39 27.12 -13.06
N ARG A 153 32.51 28.17 -12.25
CA ARG A 153 32.18 29.54 -12.69
C ARG A 153 33.24 30.63 -12.54
N THR A 154 34.32 30.49 -11.81
CA THR A 154 35.18 31.68 -11.50
C THR A 154 36.67 31.44 -11.23
N GLY A 155 37.34 30.46 -11.78
CA GLY A 155 38.80 30.31 -11.59
C GLY A 155 39.28 30.13 -10.15
N ILE A 156 38.46 29.62 -9.30
CA ILE A 156 38.70 29.31 -7.90
C ILE A 156 39.39 27.93 -7.75
N PRO A 157 40.15 27.68 -6.67
CA PRO A 157 40.90 26.46 -6.49
C PRO A 157 39.99 25.23 -6.45
N MET A 158 40.47 24.15 -7.01
CA MET A 158 39.87 22.84 -6.97
C MET A 158 40.24 22.12 -5.69
N ILE A 159 39.31 21.36 -5.10
CA ILE A 159 39.61 20.43 -4.03
C ILE A 159 39.55 19.02 -4.56
N LEU A 160 40.66 18.28 -4.43
CA LEU A 160 40.73 16.85 -4.67
C LEU A 160 40.26 16.12 -3.40
N VAL A 161 39.23 15.32 -3.52
CA VAL A 161 38.81 14.38 -2.46
C VAL A 161 39.38 13.02 -2.82
N TYR A 162 40.16 12.44 -1.95
CA TYR A 162 40.68 11.10 -2.10
C TYR A 162 40.52 10.30 -0.79
N TYR A 163 40.60 8.98 -0.92
CA TYR A 163 40.52 8.08 0.23
C TYR A 163 41.90 7.47 0.45
N GLY A 164 42.41 7.55 1.65
CA GLY A 164 43.71 6.94 1.99
C GLY A 164 43.59 5.41 2.09
N PRO A 165 44.73 4.71 2.21
CA PRO A 165 44.74 3.25 2.43
C PRO A 165 43.99 2.80 3.70
N ASP A 166 43.78 3.72 4.63
CA ASP A 166 43.02 3.58 5.86
C ASP A 166 41.50 3.74 5.66
N GLY A 167 41.03 3.95 4.41
CA GLY A 167 39.65 4.20 4.07
C GLY A 167 39.11 5.57 4.51
N GLN A 168 39.96 6.43 5.11
CA GLN A 168 39.53 7.75 5.53
C GLN A 168 39.55 8.75 4.37
N LYS A 169 38.58 9.64 4.35
CA LYS A 169 38.43 10.73 3.39
C LYS A 169 39.48 11.80 3.67
N LYS A 170 40.26 12.16 2.65
CA LYS A 170 41.33 13.17 2.70
C LYS A 170 41.11 14.22 1.63
N TYR A 171 41.69 15.39 1.83
CA TYR A 171 41.54 16.53 0.92
C TYR A 171 42.91 17.06 0.51
N ALA A 172 43.02 17.48 -0.75
CA ALA A 172 44.13 18.26 -1.27
C ALA A 172 43.61 19.41 -2.11
N ILE A 173 44.21 20.58 -1.99
CA ILE A 173 43.78 21.79 -2.70
C ILE A 173 44.60 21.89 -3.96
N VAL A 174 43.91 21.92 -5.10
CA VAL A 174 44.54 21.92 -6.44
C VAL A 174 44.38 23.31 -7.04
N GLY A 175 45.51 24.05 -7.07
CA GLY A 175 45.65 25.25 -7.88
C GLY A 175 44.94 26.52 -7.44
N THR A 176 45.66 27.59 -7.25
CA THR A 176 45.12 28.95 -7.30
C THR A 176 45.90 29.69 -8.36
N ASN A 177 45.27 30.70 -9.00
CA ASN A 177 45.88 31.59 -9.98
C ASN A 177 47.01 32.52 -9.45
N SER A 178 47.73 32.13 -8.43
CA SER A 178 48.88 32.85 -7.93
C SER A 178 50.18 32.15 -8.36
N GLY A 179 50.49 32.20 -9.62
CA GLY A 179 51.86 32.30 -10.18
C GLY A 179 52.84 31.18 -10.07
N THR A 180 52.58 30.03 -9.38
CA THR A 180 53.58 29.02 -9.08
C THR A 180 53.13 27.56 -9.18
N GLN A 181 51.89 27.27 -9.55
CA GLN A 181 51.40 25.91 -9.86
C GLN A 181 50.52 25.88 -11.12
N PRO A 182 50.53 24.82 -11.92
CA PRO A 182 49.73 24.74 -13.14
C PRO A 182 48.27 24.71 -12.76
N GLY A 183 47.58 25.83 -12.96
CA GLY A 183 46.15 25.91 -12.88
C GLY A 183 45.57 25.10 -14.04
N PHE A 184 44.59 24.23 -13.74
CA PHE A 184 43.84 23.51 -14.75
C PHE A 184 42.73 24.41 -15.32
N GLU A 185 42.66 24.58 -16.61
CA GLU A 185 41.67 25.42 -17.25
C GLU A 185 40.28 24.81 -17.31
N THR A 186 40.21 23.46 -17.27
CA THR A 186 38.94 22.72 -17.34
C THR A 186 38.97 21.48 -16.44
N LEU A 187 37.79 21.00 -16.02
CA LEU A 187 37.60 19.76 -15.27
C LEU A 187 38.22 18.57 -16.01
N GLU A 188 38.04 18.49 -17.32
CA GLU A 188 38.56 17.40 -18.15
C GLU A 188 40.08 17.38 -18.17
N LYS A 189 40.76 18.52 -18.28
CA LYS A 189 42.23 18.63 -18.20
C LYS A 189 42.74 18.27 -16.81
N ALA A 190 42.03 18.69 -15.75
CA ALA A 190 42.33 18.32 -14.38
C ALA A 190 42.21 16.80 -14.19
N GLN A 191 41.12 16.20 -14.64
CA GLN A 191 40.90 14.75 -14.56
C GLN A 191 41.93 13.96 -15.34
N GLN A 192 42.29 14.37 -16.58
CA GLN A 192 43.30 13.74 -17.39
C GLN A 192 44.70 13.81 -16.76
N THR A 193 45.04 14.92 -16.10
CA THR A 193 46.34 15.13 -15.49
C THR A 193 46.47 14.44 -14.13
N ILE A 194 45.37 14.30 -13.40
CA ILE A 194 45.32 13.68 -12.04
C ILE A 194 44.97 12.19 -12.14
N THR A 195 44.50 11.69 -13.31
CA THR A 195 44.36 10.23 -13.54
C THR A 195 45.74 9.56 -13.31
N PRO A 196 45.86 8.53 -12.48
CA PRO A 196 47.15 8.03 -12.02
C PRO A 196 48.01 7.58 -13.18
N THR A 197 48.94 8.42 -13.56
CA THR A 197 50.08 8.02 -14.37
C THR A 197 51.09 7.40 -13.40
N PRO A 198 51.54 6.16 -13.63
CA PRO A 198 52.49 5.52 -12.74
C PRO A 198 53.72 6.41 -12.52
N GLY A 199 53.98 6.77 -11.26
CA GLY A 199 55.11 7.60 -10.87
C GLY A 199 54.86 9.11 -10.74
N LEU A 200 53.65 9.61 -11.01
CA LEU A 200 53.30 11.01 -10.80
C LEU A 200 53.27 11.32 -9.31
N LYS A 201 54.08 12.32 -8.88
CA LYS A 201 54.05 12.88 -7.53
C LYS A 201 53.50 14.31 -7.62
N LEU A 202 52.44 14.58 -6.92
CA LEU A 202 51.82 15.92 -6.84
C LEU A 202 52.01 16.47 -5.40
N GLU A 203 52.66 17.63 -5.31
CA GLU A 203 52.76 18.38 -4.05
C GLU A 203 51.59 19.38 -4.00
N LEU A 204 50.66 19.16 -3.12
CA LEU A 204 49.45 19.96 -2.98
C LEU A 204 49.25 20.38 -1.53
N PRO A 205 48.72 21.60 -1.27
CA PRO A 205 48.31 21.97 0.07
C PRO A 205 47.30 20.97 0.61
N ARG A 206 47.55 20.41 1.77
CA ARG A 206 46.65 19.52 2.49
C ARG A 206 45.46 20.31 2.99
N GLY A 207 44.27 19.92 2.65
CA GLY A 207 43.03 20.42 3.22
C GLY A 207 42.72 19.70 4.54
N GLU A 208 42.52 20.46 5.60
CA GLU A 208 42.07 19.91 6.88
C GLU A 208 40.66 20.40 7.21
N VAL A 209 39.79 19.47 7.64
CA VAL A 209 38.44 19.81 8.10
C VAL A 209 38.55 20.45 9.49
N ALA A 210 38.40 21.77 9.53
CA ALA A 210 38.51 22.53 10.77
C ALA A 210 37.19 22.60 11.55
N LEU A 211 36.07 22.59 10.87
CA LEU A 211 34.74 22.61 11.46
C LEU A 211 33.75 21.86 10.59
N THR A 212 32.75 21.25 11.20
CA THR A 212 31.68 20.52 10.49
C THR A 212 30.30 21.08 10.77
N GLY A 213 29.35 20.77 9.91
CA GLY A 213 27.94 21.19 10.01
C GLY A 213 27.21 20.67 11.26
N LYS A 214 27.77 19.75 12.04
CA LYS A 214 27.15 19.26 13.30
C LYS A 214 26.91 20.35 14.34
N TYR A 215 27.62 21.46 14.23
CA TYR A 215 27.49 22.59 15.14
C TYR A 215 26.49 23.65 14.67
N LEU A 216 25.81 23.46 13.51
CA LEU A 216 24.80 24.39 13.04
C LEU A 216 23.50 24.23 13.85
N THR A 217 22.87 25.36 14.15
CA THR A 217 21.53 25.41 14.77
C THR A 217 20.48 25.91 13.81
N ASP A 218 20.85 26.75 12.83
CA ASP A 218 19.91 27.31 11.87
C ASP A 218 20.62 27.66 10.56
N ALA A 219 19.86 27.59 9.48
CA ALA A 219 20.28 28.06 8.17
C ALA A 219 19.07 28.64 7.41
N ARG A 220 19.24 29.83 6.79
CA ARG A 220 18.14 30.53 6.11
C ARG A 220 18.62 31.13 4.80
N ALA A 221 17.82 30.96 3.75
CA ALA A 221 18.01 31.73 2.53
C ALA A 221 17.52 33.15 2.74
N GLN A 222 18.31 34.13 2.29
CA GLN A 222 17.96 35.55 2.32
C GLN A 222 18.59 36.28 1.13
N PHE A 223 18.17 37.53 0.90
CA PHE A 223 18.85 38.38 -0.04
C PHE A 223 19.92 39.19 0.69
N GLY A 224 21.13 39.21 0.13
CA GLY A 224 22.24 40.06 0.58
C GLY A 224 22.01 41.53 0.26
N GLN A 225 22.97 42.38 0.69
CA GLN A 225 22.87 43.86 0.55
C GLN A 225 22.87 44.31 -0.94
N GLN A 226 23.41 43.51 -1.85
CA GLN A 226 23.45 43.78 -3.27
C GLN A 226 22.35 43.06 -4.08
N GLY A 227 21.41 42.40 -3.37
CA GLY A 227 20.28 41.71 -3.99
C GLY A 227 20.57 40.26 -4.43
N GLU A 228 21.80 39.80 -4.21
CA GLU A 228 22.15 38.37 -4.44
C GLU A 228 21.54 37.47 -3.36
N ALA A 229 21.20 36.19 -3.75
CA ALA A 229 20.74 35.22 -2.82
C ALA A 229 21.95 34.65 -2.02
N GLU A 230 21.81 34.58 -0.70
CA GLU A 230 22.81 34.03 0.22
C GLU A 230 22.18 33.09 1.24
N VAL A 231 23.01 32.23 1.83
CA VAL A 231 22.57 31.35 2.94
C VAL A 231 23.21 31.84 4.23
N ALA A 232 22.39 32.41 5.11
CA ALA A 232 22.83 32.77 6.49
C ALA A 232 22.82 31.49 7.35
N ILE A 233 23.92 31.22 8.03
CA ILE A 233 24.09 30.09 8.93
C ILE A 233 24.39 30.56 10.35
N LYS A 234 23.91 29.81 11.33
CA LYS A 234 24.13 30.10 12.76
C LYS A 234 24.63 28.85 13.47
N PHE A 235 25.68 28.98 14.24
CA PHE A 235 26.26 27.91 15.06
C PHE A 235 25.65 27.89 16.48
N ASN A 236 25.77 26.74 17.15
CA ASN A 236 25.54 26.62 18.58
C ASN A 236 26.69 27.24 19.39
N ASP A 237 26.60 27.26 20.71
CA ASP A 237 27.61 27.89 21.56
C ASP A 237 29.00 27.28 21.42
N GLU A 238 29.11 25.97 21.24
CA GLU A 238 30.39 25.27 21.02
C GLU A 238 30.94 25.60 19.63
N GLY A 239 30.12 25.50 18.58
CA GLY A 239 30.48 25.87 17.21
C GLY A 239 30.84 27.33 17.06
N THR A 240 30.19 28.23 17.81
CA THR A 240 30.52 29.66 17.85
C THR A 240 31.94 29.87 18.34
N LYS A 241 32.34 29.20 19.42
CA LYS A 241 33.72 29.30 19.97
C LYS A 241 34.75 28.74 19.00
N LEU A 242 34.46 27.56 18.41
CA LEU A 242 35.32 26.92 17.41
C LEU A 242 35.45 27.77 16.15
N PHE A 243 34.35 28.36 15.69
CA PHE A 243 34.36 29.20 14.48
C PHE A 243 35.06 30.54 14.70
N ALA A 244 34.92 31.17 15.88
CA ALA A 244 35.65 32.35 16.27
C ALA A 244 37.15 32.06 16.32
N GLN A 245 37.58 30.98 16.95
CA GLN A 245 38.99 30.58 16.98
C GLN A 245 39.50 30.31 15.54
N LEU A 246 38.76 29.55 14.72
CA LEU A 246 39.11 29.23 13.35
C LEU A 246 39.29 30.52 12.52
N THR A 247 38.32 31.43 12.57
CA THR A 247 38.38 32.69 11.81
C THR A 247 39.52 33.60 12.31
N LYS A 248 39.82 33.61 13.60
CA LYS A 248 40.98 34.34 14.15
C LYS A 248 42.32 33.79 13.63
N GLU A 249 42.50 32.46 13.58
CA GLU A 249 43.71 31.81 13.05
C GLU A 249 43.87 31.96 11.54
N MET A 250 42.75 32.13 10.83
CA MET A 250 42.69 32.18 9.38
C MET A 250 42.57 33.58 8.79
N VAL A 251 42.73 34.65 9.57
CA VAL A 251 42.71 36.01 9.05
C VAL A 251 43.72 36.16 7.91
N GLY A 252 43.29 36.70 6.78
CA GLY A 252 44.07 36.83 5.54
C GLY A 252 44.21 35.53 4.72
N LYS A 253 43.67 34.41 5.19
CA LYS A 253 43.68 33.11 4.48
C LYS A 253 42.29 32.71 4.04
N MET A 254 42.24 31.76 3.08
CA MET A 254 40.97 31.26 2.55
C MET A 254 40.41 30.13 3.40
N ILE A 255 39.12 30.16 3.60
CA ILE A 255 38.32 29.05 4.10
C ILE A 255 37.41 28.56 2.96
N TYR A 256 37.37 27.25 2.76
CA TYR A 256 36.50 26.57 1.78
C TYR A 256 35.35 25.93 2.51
N THR A 257 34.15 26.26 2.11
CA THR A 257 32.94 25.60 2.63
C THR A 257 32.50 24.56 1.59
N VAL A 258 32.55 23.31 1.96
CA VAL A 258 32.25 22.15 1.13
C VAL A 258 30.97 21.49 1.62
N LEU A 259 30.03 21.26 0.75
CA LEU A 259 28.79 20.55 0.98
C LEU A 259 28.75 19.33 0.04
N ASP A 260 28.69 18.12 0.61
CA ASP A 260 28.66 16.86 -0.16
C ASP A 260 29.77 16.79 -1.25
N ASN A 261 30.96 17.14 -0.90
CA ASN A 261 32.13 17.19 -1.77
C ASN A 261 32.06 18.28 -2.88
N GLN A 262 31.15 19.25 -2.78
CA GLN A 262 31.09 20.41 -3.66
C GLN A 262 31.45 21.68 -2.90
N ILE A 263 32.28 22.53 -3.47
CA ILE A 263 32.58 23.85 -2.89
C ILE A 263 31.34 24.73 -3.12
N VAL A 264 30.68 25.09 -2.03
CA VAL A 264 29.53 26.02 -2.05
C VAL A 264 29.96 27.45 -1.79
N PHE A 265 31.08 27.64 -1.08
CA PHE A 265 31.66 28.93 -0.80
C PHE A 265 33.17 28.82 -0.62
N ALA A 266 33.91 29.80 -1.13
CA ALA A 266 35.34 29.98 -0.82
C ALA A 266 35.57 31.48 -0.59
N GLY A 267 36.12 31.84 0.55
CA GLY A 267 36.32 33.24 0.90
C GLY A 267 37.52 33.47 1.81
N THR A 268 38.13 34.61 1.67
CA THR A 268 39.22 35.06 2.54
C THR A 268 38.64 35.66 3.81
N VAL A 269 39.09 35.17 4.98
CA VAL A 269 38.69 35.70 6.28
C VAL A 269 39.29 37.12 6.45
N GLN A 270 38.42 38.12 6.59
CA GLN A 270 38.88 39.50 6.78
C GLN A 270 39.12 39.80 8.26
N GLU A 271 38.29 39.27 9.13
CA GLU A 271 38.38 39.51 10.58
C GLU A 271 37.84 38.32 11.37
N GLU A 272 38.10 38.26 12.68
CA GLU A 272 37.52 37.29 13.60
C GLU A 272 36.00 37.44 13.64
N ILE A 273 35.23 36.30 13.59
CA ILE A 273 33.78 36.28 13.67
C ILE A 273 33.34 35.67 15.01
N PRO A 274 33.18 36.48 16.06
CA PRO A 274 32.91 35.95 17.41
C PRO A 274 31.45 35.62 17.68
N ASN A 275 30.52 36.04 16.84
CA ASN A 275 29.08 35.93 17.05
C ASN A 275 28.46 34.63 16.55
N GLY A 276 29.24 33.73 15.93
CA GLY A 276 28.78 32.43 15.41
C GLY A 276 27.79 32.52 14.28
N GLN A 277 27.79 33.63 13.55
CA GLN A 277 26.97 33.82 12.35
C GLN A 277 27.88 34.00 11.15
N ALA A 278 27.57 33.23 10.08
CA ALA A 278 28.27 33.36 8.82
C ALA A 278 27.29 33.41 7.66
N ARG A 279 27.76 33.87 6.50
CA ARG A 279 26.97 33.94 5.26
C ARG A 279 27.72 33.21 4.16
N LEU A 280 27.04 32.27 3.54
CA LEU A 280 27.53 31.62 2.34
C LEU A 280 27.03 32.43 1.15
N THR A 281 27.93 33.21 0.57
CA THR A 281 27.64 34.05 -0.60
C THR A 281 28.12 33.34 -1.85
N GLY A 282 27.32 33.40 -2.93
CA GLY A 282 27.66 32.78 -4.21
C GLY A 282 26.71 33.27 -5.29
N LYS A 283 26.86 32.79 -6.52
CA LYS A 283 25.87 33.03 -7.58
C LYS A 283 24.70 32.04 -7.43
N PHE A 284 24.04 32.06 -6.30
CA PHE A 284 22.87 31.23 -6.05
C PHE A 284 21.62 31.89 -6.63
N THR A 285 20.72 31.07 -7.16
CA THR A 285 19.31 31.44 -7.26
C THR A 285 18.68 31.34 -5.85
N ILE A 286 17.57 32.02 -5.62
CA ILE A 286 16.87 31.94 -4.32
C ILE A 286 16.40 30.51 -4.01
N ASP A 287 16.07 29.73 -5.03
CA ASP A 287 15.67 28.33 -4.90
C ASP A 287 16.87 27.45 -4.48
N GLU A 288 18.03 27.62 -5.09
CA GLU A 288 19.27 26.94 -4.68
C GLU A 288 19.65 27.29 -3.23
N ALA A 289 19.62 28.57 -2.87
CA ALA A 289 19.90 29.02 -1.50
C ALA A 289 18.88 28.42 -0.52
N SER A 290 17.60 28.34 -0.88
CA SER A 290 16.54 27.72 -0.09
C SER A 290 16.74 26.20 0.08
N ASN A 291 17.18 25.50 -0.97
CA ASN A 291 17.49 24.06 -0.90
C ASN A 291 18.69 23.81 0.04
N ILE A 292 19.78 24.58 -0.14
CA ILE A 292 20.96 24.48 0.73
C ILE A 292 20.58 24.75 2.19
N ALA A 293 19.82 25.81 2.45
CA ALA A 293 19.36 26.14 3.79
C ALA A 293 18.50 25.03 4.40
N THR A 294 17.62 24.41 3.62
CA THR A 294 16.78 23.27 4.05
C THR A 294 17.63 22.05 4.39
N LEU A 295 18.62 21.74 3.55
CA LEU A 295 19.55 20.62 3.79
C LEU A 295 20.37 20.83 5.05
N LEU A 296 20.91 22.04 5.24
CA LEU A 296 21.75 22.37 6.40
C LEU A 296 20.93 22.37 7.70
N ARG A 297 19.70 22.88 7.66
CA ARG A 297 18.77 22.84 8.81
C ARG A 297 18.37 21.42 9.21
N GLY A 298 18.17 20.56 8.23
CA GLY A 298 17.84 19.15 8.45
C GLY A 298 19.01 18.30 8.94
N GLY A 299 20.22 18.79 8.75
CA GLY A 299 21.45 18.09 9.17
C GLY A 299 21.95 17.04 8.19
N ALA A 300 23.15 16.53 8.47
CA ALA A 300 23.81 15.51 7.68
C ALA A 300 23.20 14.12 7.91
N LEU A 301 23.06 13.34 6.81
CA LEU A 301 22.67 11.94 6.90
C LEU A 301 23.83 11.09 7.43
N PRO A 302 23.61 10.29 8.46
CA PRO A 302 24.65 9.42 9.02
C PRO A 302 24.93 8.18 8.18
N VAL A 303 24.06 7.86 7.21
CA VAL A 303 24.19 6.76 6.26
C VAL A 303 23.77 7.25 4.87
N LYS A 304 24.36 6.68 3.83
CA LYS A 304 23.96 6.99 2.45
C LYS A 304 22.60 6.37 2.14
N LEU A 305 21.69 7.16 1.57
CA LEU A 305 20.37 6.72 1.15
C LEU A 305 20.30 6.69 -0.37
N VAL A 306 19.75 5.61 -0.92
CA VAL A 306 19.43 5.46 -2.35
C VAL A 306 17.93 5.29 -2.50
N ILE A 307 17.37 5.80 -3.60
CA ILE A 307 15.95 5.60 -3.91
C ILE A 307 15.77 4.21 -4.47
N ALA A 308 15.05 3.38 -3.74
CA ALA A 308 14.68 2.02 -4.15
C ALA A 308 13.32 1.99 -4.87
N GLU A 309 12.43 2.94 -4.55
CA GLU A 309 11.13 3.12 -5.18
C GLU A 309 10.76 4.59 -5.16
N GLU A 310 10.17 5.07 -6.25
CA GLU A 310 9.60 6.41 -6.37
C GLU A 310 8.29 6.34 -7.13
N ARG A 311 7.24 6.99 -6.58
CA ARG A 311 5.94 7.14 -7.24
C ARG A 311 5.51 8.59 -7.19
N THR A 312 5.06 9.08 -8.30
CA THR A 312 4.52 10.43 -8.43
C THR A 312 3.11 10.36 -8.98
N VAL A 313 2.16 10.99 -8.30
CA VAL A 313 0.75 11.04 -8.70
C VAL A 313 0.31 12.49 -8.80
N ALA A 314 -0.25 12.87 -9.95
CA ALA A 314 -0.79 14.21 -10.12
C ALA A 314 -2.04 14.41 -9.23
N PRO A 315 -2.20 15.58 -8.57
CA PRO A 315 -3.36 15.86 -7.72
C PRO A 315 -4.71 15.78 -8.42
N THR A 316 -4.74 16.08 -9.73
CA THR A 316 -5.95 15.99 -10.56
C THR A 316 -6.49 14.56 -10.65
N LEU A 317 -5.59 13.55 -10.74
CA LEU A 317 -5.97 12.15 -10.76
C LEU A 317 -6.56 11.72 -9.41
N GLY A 318 -5.92 12.13 -8.32
CA GLY A 318 -6.40 11.82 -6.97
C GLY A 318 -7.80 12.40 -6.71
N LYS A 319 -8.05 13.66 -7.08
CA LYS A 319 -9.37 14.29 -6.93
C LYS A 319 -10.44 13.57 -7.76
N ALA A 320 -10.17 13.25 -9.02
CA ALA A 320 -11.10 12.51 -9.86
C ALA A 320 -11.41 11.13 -9.28
N ALA A 321 -10.42 10.45 -8.71
CA ALA A 321 -10.59 9.16 -8.05
C ALA A 321 -11.43 9.26 -6.77
N ILE A 322 -11.26 10.32 -5.97
CA ILE A 322 -12.09 10.59 -4.77
C ILE A 322 -13.55 10.80 -5.18
N ASP A 323 -13.80 11.70 -6.14
CA ASP A 323 -15.16 12.03 -6.59
C ASP A 323 -15.88 10.78 -7.14
N ALA A 324 -15.22 10.00 -7.99
CA ALA A 324 -15.73 8.74 -8.51
C ALA A 324 -16.02 7.73 -7.39
N SER A 325 -15.13 7.59 -6.43
CA SER A 325 -15.28 6.66 -5.31
C SER A 325 -16.41 7.05 -4.36
N ILE A 326 -16.63 8.35 -4.11
CA ILE A 326 -17.76 8.85 -3.30
C ILE A 326 -19.08 8.50 -4.00
N ILE A 327 -19.19 8.74 -5.31
CA ILE A 327 -20.38 8.38 -6.10
C ILE A 327 -20.61 6.87 -6.01
N ALA A 328 -19.58 6.06 -6.22
CA ALA A 328 -19.67 4.61 -6.11
C ALA A 328 -20.13 4.16 -4.72
N GLY A 329 -19.60 4.77 -3.65
CA GLY A 329 -19.99 4.49 -2.27
C GLY A 329 -21.45 4.83 -1.98
N ILE A 330 -21.92 5.99 -2.43
CA ILE A 330 -23.33 6.40 -2.28
C ILE A 330 -24.26 5.45 -3.02
N VAL A 331 -23.92 5.13 -4.28
CA VAL A 331 -24.69 4.18 -5.09
C VAL A 331 -24.69 2.79 -4.43
N ALA A 332 -23.58 2.33 -3.90
CA ALA A 332 -23.48 1.06 -3.18
C ALA A 332 -24.43 1.03 -1.97
N VAL A 333 -24.41 2.08 -1.12
CA VAL A 333 -25.34 2.17 0.03
C VAL A 333 -26.78 2.12 -0.43
N ILE A 334 -27.15 2.88 -1.45
CA ILE A 334 -28.52 2.91 -1.98
C ILE A 334 -28.95 1.54 -2.52
N LEU A 335 -28.10 0.88 -3.30
CA LEU A 335 -28.42 -0.45 -3.88
C LEU A 335 -28.57 -1.51 -2.79
N VAL A 336 -27.68 -1.52 -1.81
CA VAL A 336 -27.73 -2.46 -0.67
C VAL A 336 -28.96 -2.19 0.18
N ALA A 337 -29.25 -0.93 0.52
CA ALA A 337 -30.43 -0.57 1.30
C ALA A 337 -31.73 -0.93 0.56
N LEU A 338 -31.83 -0.62 -0.72
CA LEU A 338 -32.99 -0.99 -1.53
C LEU A 338 -33.19 -2.52 -1.54
N PHE A 339 -32.10 -3.28 -1.74
CA PHE A 339 -32.16 -4.74 -1.68
C PHE A 339 -32.64 -5.25 -0.32
N MET A 340 -32.15 -4.67 0.78
CA MET A 340 -32.54 -5.05 2.13
C MET A 340 -34.01 -4.79 2.40
N VAL A 341 -34.53 -3.61 2.04
CA VAL A 341 -35.96 -3.30 2.20
C VAL A 341 -36.83 -4.19 1.34
N LEU A 342 -36.46 -4.41 0.08
CA LEU A 342 -37.23 -5.28 -0.83
C LEU A 342 -37.29 -6.74 -0.34
N ASN A 343 -36.18 -7.26 0.17
CA ASN A 343 -36.09 -8.67 0.54
C ASN A 343 -36.53 -8.97 1.98
N TYR A 344 -36.32 -8.02 2.94
CA TYR A 344 -36.62 -8.18 4.36
C TYR A 344 -37.67 -7.20 4.90
N ARG A 345 -38.18 -6.29 4.06
CA ARG A 345 -39.21 -5.31 4.42
C ARG A 345 -38.80 -4.46 5.65
N PHE A 346 -39.62 -4.42 6.69
CA PHE A 346 -39.37 -3.61 7.87
C PHE A 346 -38.07 -4.04 8.63
N LEU A 347 -37.74 -5.34 8.65
CA LEU A 347 -36.46 -5.80 9.19
C LEU A 347 -35.28 -5.28 8.34
N GLY A 348 -35.45 -5.20 7.02
CA GLY A 348 -34.48 -4.57 6.13
C GLY A 348 -34.27 -3.09 6.44
N PHE A 349 -35.35 -2.34 6.67
CA PHE A 349 -35.25 -0.93 7.09
C PHE A 349 -34.47 -0.77 8.40
N LEU A 350 -34.66 -1.67 9.39
CA LEU A 350 -33.88 -1.63 10.62
C LEU A 350 -32.39 -1.94 10.38
N ALA A 351 -32.10 -2.84 9.45
CA ALA A 351 -30.71 -3.11 9.04
C ALA A 351 -30.09 -1.92 8.33
N ASP A 352 -30.85 -1.17 7.53
CA ASP A 352 -30.37 0.04 6.85
C ASP A 352 -30.06 1.18 7.83
N VAL A 353 -30.86 1.33 8.90
CA VAL A 353 -30.53 2.24 10.02
C VAL A 353 -29.22 1.81 10.69
N ALA A 354 -29.03 0.49 10.92
CA ALA A 354 -27.77 -0.02 11.47
C ALA A 354 -26.60 0.17 10.49
N LEU A 355 -26.83 0.07 9.18
CA LEU A 355 -25.85 0.35 8.13
C LEU A 355 -25.44 1.83 8.11
N ALA A 356 -26.38 2.76 8.27
CA ALA A 356 -26.06 4.18 8.37
C ALA A 356 -25.18 4.48 9.60
N ILE A 357 -25.48 3.86 10.74
CA ILE A 357 -24.63 3.94 11.95
C ILE A 357 -23.26 3.32 11.68
N TYR A 358 -23.20 2.20 10.97
CA TYR A 358 -21.97 1.53 10.59
C TYR A 358 -21.07 2.48 9.76
N VAL A 359 -21.57 3.06 8.68
CA VAL A 359 -20.80 3.98 7.81
C VAL A 359 -20.24 5.16 8.61
N LEU A 360 -21.09 5.77 9.48
CA LEU A 360 -20.65 6.85 10.35
C LEU A 360 -19.50 6.41 11.27
N LEU A 361 -19.63 5.28 11.94
CA LEU A 361 -18.65 4.79 12.90
C LEU A 361 -17.36 4.35 12.23
N GLU A 362 -17.42 3.73 11.05
CA GLU A 362 -16.23 3.31 10.29
C GLU A 362 -15.39 4.53 9.91
N ILE A 363 -16.00 5.57 9.32
CA ILE A 363 -15.30 6.80 8.95
C ILE A 363 -14.79 7.53 10.21
N ALA A 364 -15.58 7.60 11.26
CA ALA A 364 -15.20 8.23 12.51
C ALA A 364 -14.00 7.54 13.17
N LEU A 365 -13.96 6.20 13.14
CA LEU A 365 -12.89 5.42 13.72
C LEU A 365 -11.60 5.52 12.88
N LEU A 366 -11.72 5.55 11.54
CA LEU A 366 -10.58 5.83 10.64
C LEU A 366 -9.94 7.17 10.95
N LYS A 367 -10.75 8.23 11.11
CA LYS A 367 -10.29 9.56 11.52
C LYS A 367 -9.65 9.56 12.90
N ALA A 368 -10.28 8.91 13.87
CA ALA A 368 -9.81 8.87 15.26
C ALA A 368 -8.46 8.13 15.39
N LEU A 369 -8.23 7.10 14.59
CA LEU A 369 -6.95 6.39 14.55
C LEU A 369 -5.90 7.06 13.68
N GLY A 370 -6.25 8.15 12.97
CA GLY A 370 -5.36 8.80 12.02
C GLY A 370 -4.92 7.87 10.88
N ALA A 371 -5.77 6.91 10.52
CA ALA A 371 -5.49 5.96 9.45
C ALA A 371 -5.49 6.67 8.09
N VAL A 372 -4.55 6.29 7.24
CA VAL A 372 -4.40 6.88 5.90
C VAL A 372 -5.36 6.19 4.94
N LEU A 373 -6.23 6.97 4.33
CA LEU A 373 -7.20 6.49 3.35
C LEU A 373 -6.55 6.42 1.97
N THR A 374 -6.50 5.23 1.38
CA THR A 374 -5.94 4.94 0.05
C THR A 374 -7.04 4.55 -0.93
N LEU A 375 -6.77 4.52 -2.24
CA LEU A 375 -7.73 4.05 -3.25
C LEU A 375 -8.25 2.64 -2.97
N PRO A 376 -7.38 1.62 -2.74
CA PRO A 376 -7.86 0.32 -2.28
C PRO A 376 -8.58 0.40 -0.92
N GLY A 377 -8.18 1.34 -0.04
CA GLY A 377 -8.85 1.56 1.25
C GLY A 377 -10.30 2.00 1.09
N ILE A 378 -10.61 2.89 0.14
CA ILE A 378 -12.00 3.26 -0.18
C ILE A 378 -12.77 2.05 -0.71
N ALA A 379 -12.16 1.25 -1.59
CA ALA A 379 -12.79 0.01 -2.03
C ALA A 379 -13.05 -0.95 -0.87
N GLY A 380 -12.16 -0.99 0.12
CA GLY A 380 -12.34 -1.72 1.37
C GLY A 380 -13.58 -1.25 2.13
N ILE A 381 -13.79 0.06 2.27
CA ILE A 381 -15.00 0.63 2.89
C ILE A 381 -16.25 0.22 2.11
N VAL A 382 -16.26 0.39 0.78
CA VAL A 382 -17.43 0.04 -0.05
C VAL A 382 -17.72 -1.48 -0.02
N LEU A 383 -16.69 -2.31 -0.05
CA LEU A 383 -16.81 -3.76 0.15
C LEU A 383 -17.42 -4.07 1.52
N SER A 384 -16.93 -3.38 2.56
CA SER A 384 -17.38 -3.57 3.94
C SER A 384 -18.84 -3.14 4.14
N ILE A 385 -19.37 -2.18 3.35
CA ILE A 385 -20.80 -1.84 3.30
C ILE A 385 -21.64 -3.07 2.94
N GLY A 386 -21.22 -3.80 1.90
CA GLY A 386 -21.88 -5.07 1.51
C GLY A 386 -21.83 -6.12 2.62
N MET A 387 -20.65 -6.29 3.25
CA MET A 387 -20.45 -7.24 4.33
C MET A 387 -21.12 -6.84 5.66
N ALA A 388 -21.35 -5.55 5.90
CA ALA A 388 -21.96 -5.07 7.14
C ALA A 388 -23.40 -5.55 7.34
N VAL A 389 -24.12 -5.82 6.24
CA VAL A 389 -25.47 -6.36 6.29
C VAL A 389 -25.53 -7.88 6.36
N ASP A 390 -24.43 -8.59 6.04
CA ASP A 390 -24.37 -10.05 6.01
C ASP A 390 -24.72 -10.68 7.34
N ALA A 391 -24.21 -10.14 8.44
CA ALA A 391 -24.57 -10.59 9.78
C ALA A 391 -26.05 -10.37 10.11
N ASN A 392 -26.64 -9.27 9.62
CA ASN A 392 -28.07 -8.98 9.78
C ASN A 392 -28.91 -9.99 8.97
N VAL A 393 -28.54 -10.26 7.72
CA VAL A 393 -29.16 -11.30 6.89
C VAL A 393 -29.15 -12.65 7.60
N LEU A 394 -27.98 -13.06 8.12
CA LEU A 394 -27.83 -14.29 8.87
C LEU A 394 -28.77 -14.36 10.09
N ILE A 395 -28.82 -13.27 10.86
CA ILE A 395 -29.67 -13.16 12.06
C ILE A 395 -31.16 -13.25 11.66
N PHE A 396 -31.57 -12.49 10.63
CA PHE A 396 -32.97 -12.48 10.20
C PHE A 396 -33.43 -13.83 9.66
N GLU A 397 -32.61 -14.49 8.86
CA GLU A 397 -32.92 -15.84 8.39
C GLU A 397 -33.05 -16.85 9.56
N ARG A 398 -32.17 -16.73 10.55
CA ARG A 398 -32.24 -17.61 11.75
C ARG A 398 -33.46 -17.32 12.60
N VAL A 399 -33.81 -16.04 12.80
CA VAL A 399 -35.07 -15.64 13.48
C VAL A 399 -36.28 -16.18 12.74
N ARG A 400 -36.28 -16.11 11.41
CA ARG A 400 -37.33 -16.68 10.55
C ARG A 400 -37.46 -18.19 10.72
N GLU A 401 -36.35 -18.93 10.72
CA GLU A 401 -36.35 -20.37 10.96
C GLU A 401 -37.01 -20.72 12.31
N GLU A 402 -36.67 -19.97 13.38
CA GLU A 402 -37.20 -20.21 14.71
C GLU A 402 -38.70 -19.85 14.83
N ILE A 403 -39.19 -18.84 14.09
CA ILE A 403 -40.61 -18.49 14.02
C ILE A 403 -41.39 -19.56 13.27
N LEU A 404 -40.90 -20.01 12.12
CA LEU A 404 -41.50 -21.10 11.37
C LEU A 404 -41.47 -22.44 12.14
N GLY A 405 -40.54 -22.57 13.08
CA GLY A 405 -40.49 -23.65 14.08
C GLY A 405 -41.48 -23.49 15.24
N GLY A 406 -42.37 -22.46 15.22
CA GLY A 406 -43.43 -22.26 16.19
C GLY A 406 -43.06 -21.43 17.44
N LYS A 407 -41.88 -20.77 17.45
CA LYS A 407 -41.48 -19.91 18.58
C LYS A 407 -42.14 -18.53 18.48
N THR A 408 -42.36 -17.91 19.64
CA THR A 408 -42.77 -16.49 19.71
C THR A 408 -41.67 -15.59 19.17
N PHE A 409 -42.00 -14.39 18.66
CA PHE A 409 -41.04 -13.43 18.09
C PHE A 409 -39.87 -13.14 19.07
N ARG A 410 -40.17 -12.88 20.35
CA ARG A 410 -39.15 -12.65 21.40
C ARG A 410 -38.23 -13.87 21.61
N GLY A 411 -38.86 -15.08 21.68
CA GLY A 411 -38.12 -16.32 21.81
C GLY A 411 -37.24 -16.62 20.58
N ALA A 412 -37.74 -16.34 19.39
CA ALA A 412 -37.02 -16.48 18.12
C ALA A 412 -35.82 -15.54 18.02
N ILE A 413 -35.93 -14.27 18.45
CA ILE A 413 -34.81 -13.33 18.52
C ILE A 413 -33.73 -13.88 19.46
N SER A 414 -34.08 -14.27 20.69
CA SER A 414 -33.10 -14.75 21.69
C SER A 414 -32.29 -15.95 21.19
N VAL A 415 -32.98 -16.97 20.63
CA VAL A 415 -32.35 -18.19 20.12
C VAL A 415 -31.65 -17.92 18.80
N GLY A 416 -32.26 -17.16 17.89
CA GLY A 416 -31.70 -16.79 16.59
C GLY A 416 -30.36 -16.06 16.73
N PHE A 417 -30.28 -15.03 17.58
CA PHE A 417 -29.03 -14.32 17.88
C PHE A 417 -27.97 -15.23 18.49
N SER A 418 -28.30 -16.05 19.50
CA SER A 418 -27.34 -16.93 20.14
C SER A 418 -26.71 -17.94 19.16
N ARG A 419 -27.49 -18.41 18.19
CA ARG A 419 -27.00 -19.35 17.16
C ARG A 419 -26.23 -18.61 16.05
N ALA A 420 -26.74 -17.49 15.57
CA ALA A 420 -26.11 -16.70 14.55
C ALA A 420 -24.76 -16.12 15.02
N PHE A 421 -24.67 -15.68 16.26
CA PHE A 421 -23.48 -15.03 16.83
C PHE A 421 -22.19 -15.85 16.64
N ARG A 422 -22.24 -17.16 16.89
CA ARG A 422 -21.06 -18.04 16.73
C ARG A 422 -20.61 -18.11 15.27
N THR A 423 -21.56 -18.25 14.36
CA THR A 423 -21.26 -18.33 12.92
C THR A 423 -20.74 -16.99 12.40
N VAL A 424 -21.28 -15.84 12.89
CA VAL A 424 -20.80 -14.50 12.54
C VAL A 424 -19.37 -14.29 13.04
N ILE A 425 -19.04 -14.72 14.24
CA ILE A 425 -17.65 -14.62 14.75
C ILE A 425 -16.71 -15.52 13.94
N ASP A 426 -17.10 -16.78 13.68
CA ASP A 426 -16.27 -17.72 12.94
C ASP A 426 -15.96 -17.22 11.51
N SER A 427 -16.95 -16.65 10.82
CA SER A 427 -16.79 -16.13 9.48
C SER A 427 -15.91 -14.86 9.45
N ASN A 428 -16.12 -13.93 10.36
CA ASN A 428 -15.33 -12.70 10.41
C ASN A 428 -13.89 -12.95 10.89
N ALA A 429 -13.66 -13.93 11.76
CA ALA A 429 -12.31 -14.30 12.21
C ALA A 429 -11.43 -14.76 11.02
N THR A 430 -11.98 -15.50 10.06
CA THR A 430 -11.23 -15.95 8.88
C THR A 430 -10.85 -14.79 7.97
N THR A 431 -11.75 -13.81 7.79
CA THR A 431 -11.45 -12.60 7.02
C THR A 431 -10.42 -11.72 7.73
N LEU A 432 -10.49 -11.62 9.07
CA LEU A 432 -9.47 -10.89 9.85
C LEU A 432 -8.08 -11.56 9.77
N ILE A 433 -8.00 -12.90 9.67
CA ILE A 433 -6.72 -13.60 9.44
C ILE A 433 -6.12 -13.17 8.10
N ALA A 434 -6.92 -13.11 7.03
CA ALA A 434 -6.48 -12.64 5.72
C ALA A 434 -6.07 -11.15 5.76
N ALA A 435 -6.86 -10.30 6.41
CA ALA A 435 -6.56 -8.88 6.58
C ALA A 435 -5.27 -8.66 7.41
N PHE A 436 -5.02 -9.47 8.43
CA PHE A 436 -3.78 -9.43 9.20
C PHE A 436 -2.56 -9.80 8.34
N ALA A 437 -2.67 -10.83 7.51
CA ALA A 437 -1.60 -11.19 6.57
C ALA A 437 -1.32 -10.05 5.59
N LEU A 438 -2.37 -9.38 5.07
CA LEU A 438 -2.25 -8.19 4.23
C LEU A 438 -1.56 -7.02 4.95
N TYR A 439 -1.91 -6.79 6.21
CA TYR A 439 -1.28 -5.73 7.02
C TYR A 439 0.21 -5.99 7.23
N TRP A 440 0.58 -7.25 7.51
CA TRP A 440 1.96 -7.61 7.85
C TRP A 440 2.89 -7.62 6.65
N PHE A 441 2.45 -8.18 5.52
CA PHE A 441 3.24 -8.34 4.30
C PHE A 441 2.98 -7.27 3.24
N GLY A 442 1.88 -6.54 3.33
CA GLY A 442 1.51 -5.49 2.39
C GLY A 442 2.34 -4.23 2.53
N THR A 443 2.35 -3.43 1.47
CA THR A 443 2.99 -2.11 1.43
C THR A 443 1.95 -1.02 1.17
N GLY A 444 2.26 0.24 1.49
CA GLY A 444 1.50 1.43 1.16
C GLY A 444 -0.02 1.25 1.01
N PRO A 445 -0.53 1.27 -0.24
CA PRO A 445 -1.96 1.18 -0.52
C PRO A 445 -2.63 -0.10 0.01
N VAL A 446 -1.91 -1.24 -0.01
CA VAL A 446 -2.43 -2.53 0.46
C VAL A 446 -2.60 -2.55 1.99
N LYS A 447 -1.70 -1.89 2.74
CA LYS A 447 -1.87 -1.71 4.19
C LYS A 447 -3.10 -0.87 4.51
N GLY A 448 -3.30 0.25 3.78
CA GLY A 448 -4.49 1.07 3.92
C GLY A 448 -5.78 0.27 3.77
N PHE A 449 -5.85 -0.57 2.71
CA PHE A 449 -6.96 -1.49 2.50
C PHE A 449 -7.16 -2.47 3.66
N SER A 450 -6.09 -3.08 4.17
CA SER A 450 -6.19 -4.05 5.26
C SER A 450 -6.71 -3.43 6.56
N ILE A 451 -6.35 -2.17 6.83
CA ILE A 451 -6.83 -1.41 7.99
C ILE A 451 -8.33 -1.11 7.84
N THR A 452 -8.76 -0.56 6.69
CA THR A 452 -10.17 -0.24 6.44
C THR A 452 -11.04 -1.49 6.51
N LEU A 453 -10.62 -2.58 5.87
CA LEU A 453 -11.31 -3.86 5.92
C LEU A 453 -11.42 -4.40 7.36
N SER A 454 -10.34 -4.36 8.14
CA SER A 454 -10.35 -4.83 9.53
C SER A 454 -11.27 -4.01 10.42
N LEU A 455 -11.21 -2.67 10.29
CA LEU A 455 -12.08 -1.76 11.03
C LEU A 455 -13.54 -1.95 10.63
N GLY A 456 -13.83 -2.07 9.33
CA GLY A 456 -15.17 -2.36 8.82
C GLY A 456 -15.75 -3.63 9.42
N ILE A 457 -14.97 -4.72 9.49
CA ILE A 457 -15.40 -5.97 10.14
C ILE A 457 -15.70 -5.75 11.62
N LEU A 458 -14.85 -5.07 12.37
CA LEU A 458 -15.06 -4.83 13.80
C LEU A 458 -16.30 -3.96 14.07
N VAL A 459 -16.49 -2.90 13.29
CA VAL A 459 -17.65 -2.01 13.38
C VAL A 459 -18.93 -2.76 12.96
N SER A 460 -18.87 -3.60 11.91
CA SER A 460 -20.02 -4.39 11.47
C SER A 460 -20.46 -5.40 12.54
N LEU A 461 -19.51 -6.04 13.23
CA LEU A 461 -19.82 -6.89 14.38
C LEU A 461 -20.56 -6.13 15.48
N PHE A 462 -20.12 -4.92 15.80
CA PHE A 462 -20.79 -4.08 16.79
C PHE A 462 -22.20 -3.72 16.33
N THR A 463 -22.38 -3.24 15.11
CA THR A 463 -23.69 -2.78 14.61
C THR A 463 -24.66 -3.93 14.41
N ALA A 464 -24.23 -5.05 13.82
CA ALA A 464 -25.10 -6.19 13.58
C ALA A 464 -25.48 -6.94 14.89
N VAL A 465 -24.53 -7.14 15.80
CA VAL A 465 -24.76 -7.94 17.00
C VAL A 465 -25.35 -7.10 18.14
N PHE A 466 -24.91 -5.86 18.31
CA PHE A 466 -25.33 -5.04 19.43
C PHE A 466 -26.48 -4.09 19.04
N VAL A 467 -26.29 -3.27 18.00
CA VAL A 467 -27.28 -2.24 17.60
C VAL A 467 -28.56 -2.90 17.07
N THR A 468 -28.45 -3.83 16.12
CA THR A 468 -29.59 -4.54 15.54
C THR A 468 -30.34 -5.34 16.59
N LYS A 469 -29.62 -5.94 17.56
CA LYS A 469 -30.29 -6.65 18.66
C LYS A 469 -31.17 -5.72 19.50
N VAL A 470 -30.68 -4.54 19.86
CA VAL A 470 -31.44 -3.54 20.61
C VAL A 470 -32.68 -3.12 19.83
N PHE A 471 -32.56 -2.86 18.53
CA PHE A 471 -33.69 -2.52 17.68
C PHE A 471 -34.74 -3.65 17.63
N LEU A 472 -34.31 -4.91 17.50
CA LEU A 472 -35.24 -6.03 17.52
C LEU A 472 -35.86 -6.28 18.91
N ASP A 473 -35.14 -6.07 20.01
CA ASP A 473 -35.65 -6.15 21.37
C ASP A 473 -36.72 -5.05 21.62
N ILE A 474 -36.51 -3.84 21.11
CA ILE A 474 -37.50 -2.75 21.13
C ILE A 474 -38.73 -3.14 20.30
N LEU A 475 -38.52 -3.59 19.06
CA LEU A 475 -39.59 -4.04 18.15
C LEU A 475 -40.46 -5.14 18.81
N ALA A 476 -39.84 -6.10 19.53
CA ALA A 476 -40.51 -7.17 20.22
C ALA A 476 -41.47 -6.68 21.33
N GLY A 477 -41.28 -5.46 21.84
CA GLY A 477 -42.18 -4.79 22.78
C GLY A 477 -43.35 -4.07 22.12
N THR A 478 -43.37 -3.90 20.80
CA THR A 478 -44.37 -3.15 20.05
C THR A 478 -45.46 -4.03 19.45
N LYS A 479 -46.58 -3.44 19.05
CA LYS A 479 -47.65 -4.14 18.33
C LYS A 479 -47.21 -4.63 16.94
N LEU A 480 -46.21 -4.00 16.35
CA LEU A 480 -45.65 -4.35 15.03
C LEU A 480 -45.06 -5.77 14.99
N SER A 481 -44.54 -6.26 16.12
CA SER A 481 -43.97 -7.61 16.24
C SER A 481 -44.97 -8.73 15.93
N ARG A 482 -46.28 -8.44 15.99
CA ARG A 482 -47.35 -9.38 15.65
C ARG A 482 -47.68 -9.41 14.16
N ASN A 483 -47.24 -8.44 13.38
CA ASN A 483 -47.49 -8.35 11.94
C ASN A 483 -46.38 -9.10 11.18
N LEU A 484 -46.44 -10.45 11.18
CA LEU A 484 -45.45 -11.29 10.50
C LEU A 484 -45.30 -11.03 8.97
N PRO A 485 -46.36 -10.69 8.22
CA PRO A 485 -46.28 -10.27 6.84
C PRO A 485 -45.42 -9.00 6.65
N LEU A 486 -45.57 -7.98 7.47
CA LEU A 486 -44.76 -6.76 7.41
C LEU A 486 -43.27 -7.03 7.70
N LEU A 487 -43.00 -8.02 8.54
CA LEU A 487 -41.63 -8.45 8.88
C LEU A 487 -41.10 -9.50 7.92
N ASN A 488 -41.85 -9.92 6.92
CA ASN A 488 -41.54 -11.03 6.00
C ASN A 488 -41.17 -12.34 6.70
N LEU A 489 -41.80 -12.64 7.83
CA LEU A 489 -41.52 -13.79 8.71
C LEU A 489 -42.62 -14.85 8.68
N HIS A 490 -43.37 -14.98 7.59
CA HIS A 490 -44.49 -15.95 7.43
C HIS A 490 -44.13 -17.07 6.43
N GLU A 491 -44.91 -18.11 6.33
CA GLU A 491 -44.65 -19.27 5.46
C GLU A 491 -44.48 -18.92 3.96
N ARG A 492 -45.25 -17.92 3.49
CA ARG A 492 -45.18 -17.43 2.10
C ARG A 492 -44.34 -16.16 2.02
N TYR A 493 -43.18 -16.14 2.68
CA TYR A 493 -42.27 -15.01 2.63
C TYR A 493 -41.74 -14.76 1.22
N PHE A 494 -41.52 -13.50 0.92
CA PHE A 494 -40.89 -13.06 -0.32
C PHE A 494 -39.38 -13.21 -0.20
N SER A 495 -38.77 -13.76 -1.25
CA SER A 495 -37.30 -13.73 -1.44
C SER A 495 -37.03 -13.67 -2.94
N LEU A 496 -36.15 -12.75 -3.34
CA LEU A 496 -35.71 -12.62 -4.73
C LEU A 496 -35.07 -13.89 -5.27
N ILE A 497 -34.37 -14.63 -4.39
CA ILE A 497 -33.70 -15.87 -4.71
C ILE A 497 -34.24 -16.99 -3.80
N ARG A 498 -35.01 -17.93 -4.38
CA ARG A 498 -35.55 -19.08 -3.65
C ARG A 498 -35.44 -20.36 -4.46
N VAL A 499 -34.66 -21.32 -3.97
CA VAL A 499 -34.51 -22.63 -4.60
C VAL A 499 -35.15 -23.70 -3.71
N ARG A 500 -36.15 -24.44 -4.24
CA ARG A 500 -36.88 -25.46 -3.47
C ARG A 500 -36.40 -26.89 -3.70
N LYS A 501 -35.95 -27.22 -4.91
CA LYS A 501 -35.52 -28.57 -5.28
C LYS A 501 -34.36 -28.52 -6.25
N TRP A 502 -33.15 -28.82 -5.79
CA TRP A 502 -31.98 -28.94 -6.63
C TRP A 502 -31.11 -30.10 -6.13
N ASN A 503 -30.67 -30.95 -7.02
CA ASN A 503 -29.75 -32.04 -6.65
C ASN A 503 -28.33 -31.61 -7.03
N ILE A 504 -27.71 -30.84 -6.13
CA ILE A 504 -26.35 -30.29 -6.34
C ILE A 504 -25.31 -31.41 -6.25
N ILE A 505 -25.41 -32.23 -5.22
CA ILE A 505 -24.48 -33.34 -4.97
C ILE A 505 -24.58 -34.42 -6.07
N GLY A 506 -25.77 -34.69 -6.62
CA GLY A 506 -25.92 -35.65 -7.70
C GLY A 506 -25.28 -35.19 -9.01
N LYS A 507 -25.03 -33.87 -9.20
CA LYS A 507 -24.41 -33.28 -10.39
C LYS A 507 -22.94 -32.87 -10.16
N THR A 508 -22.26 -33.46 -9.20
CA THR A 508 -20.85 -33.15 -8.84
C THR A 508 -19.92 -33.16 -10.05
N LYS A 509 -20.06 -34.13 -10.97
CA LYS A 509 -19.22 -34.19 -12.18
C LYS A 509 -19.38 -32.95 -13.05
N LEU A 510 -20.61 -32.45 -13.20
CA LEU A 510 -20.90 -31.25 -13.99
C LEU A 510 -20.18 -30.02 -13.41
N TRP A 511 -20.28 -29.83 -12.10
CA TRP A 511 -19.67 -28.69 -11.43
C TRP A 511 -18.14 -28.72 -11.52
N PHE A 512 -17.53 -29.88 -11.31
CA PHE A 512 -16.08 -30.05 -11.47
C PHE A 512 -15.64 -29.87 -12.93
N THR A 513 -16.44 -30.31 -13.90
CA THR A 513 -16.13 -30.07 -15.31
C THR A 513 -16.18 -28.59 -15.66
N ILE A 514 -17.19 -27.84 -15.19
CA ILE A 514 -17.27 -26.38 -15.40
C ILE A 514 -16.03 -25.68 -14.83
N SER A 515 -15.68 -25.99 -13.58
CA SER A 515 -14.50 -25.42 -12.91
C SER A 515 -13.20 -25.77 -13.64
N LEU A 516 -13.05 -27.03 -14.05
CA LEU A 516 -11.86 -27.49 -14.78
C LEU A 516 -11.73 -26.77 -16.14
N VAL A 517 -12.83 -26.60 -16.86
CA VAL A 517 -12.85 -25.88 -18.15
C VAL A 517 -12.44 -24.42 -17.94
N LEU A 518 -12.99 -23.74 -16.93
CA LEU A 518 -12.61 -22.35 -16.63
C LEU A 518 -11.12 -22.21 -16.27
N ILE A 519 -10.61 -23.11 -15.45
CA ILE A 519 -9.17 -23.13 -15.10
C ILE A 519 -8.31 -23.40 -16.33
N ILE A 520 -8.69 -24.37 -17.17
CA ILE A 520 -7.98 -24.68 -18.43
C ILE A 520 -7.98 -23.47 -19.37
N ILE A 521 -9.11 -22.76 -19.50
CA ILE A 521 -9.19 -21.52 -20.28
C ILE A 521 -8.18 -20.50 -19.74
N GLY A 522 -8.17 -20.24 -18.44
CA GLY A 522 -7.20 -19.31 -17.82
C GLY A 522 -5.75 -19.70 -18.10
N ILE A 523 -5.40 -20.97 -17.90
CA ILE A 523 -4.06 -21.49 -18.18
C ILE A 523 -3.73 -21.40 -19.68
N SER A 524 -4.67 -21.74 -20.56
CA SER A 524 -4.47 -21.65 -22.01
C SER A 524 -4.20 -20.22 -22.46
N PHE A 525 -4.92 -19.23 -21.93
CA PHE A 525 -4.65 -17.83 -22.22
C PHE A 525 -3.30 -17.34 -21.65
N ALA A 526 -2.86 -17.87 -20.50
CA ALA A 526 -1.51 -17.62 -20.01
C ALA A 526 -0.43 -18.07 -21.00
N PHE A 527 -0.59 -19.25 -21.63
CA PHE A 527 0.29 -19.72 -22.71
C PHE A 527 0.11 -18.91 -24.01
N VAL A 528 -1.12 -18.55 -24.39
CA VAL A 528 -1.38 -17.70 -25.58
C VAL A 528 -0.69 -16.33 -25.42
N ASN A 529 -0.69 -15.75 -24.25
CA ASN A 529 -0.04 -14.46 -24.00
C ASN A 529 1.46 -14.54 -24.30
N VAL A 530 2.13 -15.59 -23.88
CA VAL A 530 3.59 -15.75 -24.09
C VAL A 530 3.89 -16.23 -25.52
N GLY A 531 3.16 -17.24 -26.01
CA GLY A 531 3.50 -17.91 -27.27
C GLY A 531 3.02 -17.16 -28.52
N PHE A 532 1.78 -16.64 -28.51
CA PHE A 532 1.16 -16.05 -29.70
C PHE A 532 1.07 -14.52 -29.66
N ARG A 533 0.89 -13.94 -28.48
CA ARG A 533 0.85 -12.47 -28.35
C ARG A 533 2.24 -11.85 -28.15
N GLY A 534 3.28 -12.69 -28.07
CA GLY A 534 4.66 -12.23 -27.91
C GLY A 534 4.92 -11.49 -26.59
N GLN A 535 4.09 -11.73 -25.59
CA GLN A 535 4.27 -11.12 -24.29
C GLN A 535 5.38 -11.85 -23.50
N LYS A 536 6.13 -11.11 -22.69
CA LYS A 536 7.24 -11.70 -21.92
C LYS A 536 6.75 -12.60 -20.77
N LEU A 537 5.54 -12.38 -20.26
CA LEU A 537 4.99 -13.05 -19.09
C LEU A 537 3.54 -13.53 -19.34
N PRO A 538 3.11 -14.60 -18.66
CA PRO A 538 1.75 -15.15 -18.79
C PRO A 538 0.65 -14.22 -18.26
N LEU A 539 0.98 -13.39 -17.27
CA LEU A 539 0.15 -12.33 -16.74
C LEU A 539 0.79 -10.98 -17.07
N ASN A 540 -0.04 -9.95 -17.16
CA ASN A 540 0.42 -8.58 -17.32
C ASN A 540 0.89 -8.04 -15.95
N LEU A 541 2.08 -8.49 -15.51
CA LEU A 541 2.64 -8.05 -14.24
C LEU A 541 3.01 -6.57 -14.32
N GLY A 542 2.58 -5.79 -13.32
CA GLY A 542 2.95 -4.40 -13.17
C GLY A 542 4.40 -4.21 -12.74
N VAL A 543 4.87 -2.97 -12.77
CA VAL A 543 6.23 -2.61 -12.34
C VAL A 543 6.51 -2.93 -10.88
N ASP A 544 5.48 -3.00 -10.05
CA ASP A 544 5.57 -3.47 -8.67
C ASP A 544 6.24 -4.84 -8.54
N PHE A 545 6.05 -5.70 -9.54
CA PHE A 545 6.59 -7.05 -9.54
C PHE A 545 7.78 -7.23 -10.48
N THR A 546 7.81 -6.50 -11.60
CA THR A 546 8.86 -6.66 -12.61
C THR A 546 10.05 -5.73 -12.40
N GLY A 547 9.88 -4.68 -11.61
CA GLY A 547 10.78 -3.52 -11.62
C GLY A 547 10.64 -2.70 -12.91
N GLY A 548 11.30 -1.55 -12.96
CA GLY A 548 11.28 -0.62 -14.09
C GLY A 548 10.41 0.61 -13.82
N SER A 549 10.08 1.35 -14.89
CA SER A 549 9.28 2.57 -14.84
C SER A 549 7.94 2.41 -15.56
N ARG A 550 6.87 2.93 -14.95
CA ARG A 550 5.52 3.04 -15.51
C ARG A 550 5.16 4.52 -15.61
N LEU A 551 4.87 4.96 -16.81
CA LEU A 551 4.45 6.33 -17.10
C LEU A 551 3.01 6.30 -17.60
N GLU A 552 2.14 7.06 -16.97
CA GLU A 552 0.77 7.30 -17.44
C GLU A 552 0.73 8.66 -18.12
N LEU A 553 0.45 8.63 -19.41
CA LEU A 553 0.49 9.78 -20.30
C LEU A 553 -0.92 10.08 -20.80
N THR A 554 -1.26 11.35 -20.84
CA THR A 554 -2.52 11.83 -21.43
C THR A 554 -2.21 12.92 -22.46
N SER A 555 -3.08 13.07 -23.44
CA SER A 555 -3.03 14.20 -24.36
C SER A 555 -4.35 14.97 -24.37
N GLU A 556 -4.29 16.27 -24.54
CA GLU A 556 -5.47 17.12 -24.66
C GLU A 556 -5.76 17.46 -26.14
N GLY A 557 -7.02 17.60 -26.51
CA GLY A 557 -7.43 17.97 -27.85
C GLY A 557 -7.43 16.82 -28.86
N ASN A 558 -6.95 17.07 -30.07
CA ASN A 558 -6.97 16.12 -31.19
C ASN A 558 -5.71 15.25 -31.32
N ASP A 559 -4.74 15.39 -30.42
CA ASP A 559 -3.49 14.64 -30.46
C ASP A 559 -3.73 13.22 -29.90
N LYS A 560 -4.08 12.29 -30.78
CA LYS A 560 -4.28 10.89 -30.39
C LYS A 560 -2.95 10.21 -30.12
N LEU A 561 -2.83 9.60 -28.95
CA LEU A 561 -1.65 8.82 -28.55
C LEU A 561 -1.72 7.41 -29.17
N LEU A 562 -1.55 7.32 -30.50
CA LEU A 562 -1.56 6.03 -31.18
C LEU A 562 -0.33 5.19 -30.76
N PRO A 563 -0.49 3.91 -30.40
CA PRO A 563 0.61 3.05 -29.96
C PRO A 563 1.78 2.97 -30.97
N SER A 564 1.48 2.99 -32.26
CA SER A 564 2.51 2.96 -33.31
C SER A 564 3.38 4.22 -33.34
N SER A 565 2.76 5.41 -33.27
CA SER A 565 3.48 6.69 -33.27
C SER A 565 4.28 6.88 -31.99
N LEU A 566 3.69 6.50 -30.84
CA LEU A 566 4.37 6.57 -29.56
C LEU A 566 5.54 5.58 -29.48
N LYS A 567 5.40 4.38 -30.05
CA LYS A 567 6.49 3.39 -30.13
C LYS A 567 7.67 3.90 -30.94
N SER A 568 7.40 4.60 -32.05
CA SER A 568 8.46 5.19 -32.86
C SER A 568 9.19 6.31 -32.11
N ALA A 569 8.45 7.17 -31.39
CA ALA A 569 9.05 8.23 -30.58
C ALA A 569 9.88 7.69 -29.42
N LEU A 570 9.41 6.63 -28.74
CA LEU A 570 10.17 5.94 -27.69
C LEU A 570 11.41 5.23 -28.24
N ALA A 571 11.32 4.59 -29.41
CA ALA A 571 12.45 3.95 -30.06
C ALA A 571 13.57 4.93 -30.39
N ALA A 572 13.25 6.16 -30.79
CA ALA A 572 14.21 7.23 -31.03
C ALA A 572 15.01 7.61 -29.75
N GLN A 573 14.47 7.33 -28.57
CA GLN A 573 15.11 7.55 -27.27
C GLN A 573 15.74 6.27 -26.68
N GLY A 574 15.90 5.21 -27.47
CA GLY A 574 16.46 3.92 -27.01
C GLY A 574 15.50 3.11 -26.12
N LEU A 575 14.20 3.41 -26.19
CA LEU A 575 13.14 2.79 -25.42
C LEU A 575 12.15 1.98 -26.30
N GLY A 576 12.62 1.47 -27.44
CA GLY A 576 11.78 0.73 -28.41
C GLY A 576 11.17 -0.57 -27.88
N ASP A 577 11.75 -1.15 -26.82
CA ASP A 577 11.25 -2.36 -26.13
C ASP A 577 10.16 -2.08 -25.10
N SER A 578 9.75 -0.80 -24.96
CA SER A 578 8.69 -0.41 -24.04
C SER A 578 7.35 -1.04 -24.39
N GLN A 579 6.62 -1.48 -23.37
CA GLN A 579 5.23 -1.95 -23.52
C GLN A 579 4.31 -0.74 -23.50
N ILE A 580 3.49 -0.60 -24.52
CA ILE A 580 2.51 0.49 -24.65
C ILE A 580 1.12 -0.13 -24.55
N GLN A 581 0.39 0.26 -23.52
CA GLN A 581 -0.99 -0.17 -23.30
C GLN A 581 -1.93 1.02 -23.46
N PRO A 582 -2.67 1.10 -24.59
CA PRO A 582 -3.63 2.17 -24.76
C PRO A 582 -4.79 2.00 -23.78
N ILE A 583 -5.18 3.12 -23.23
CA ILE A 583 -6.33 3.22 -22.33
C ILE A 583 -7.56 3.64 -23.13
N ASN A 584 -7.39 4.70 -23.88
CA ASN A 584 -8.31 5.22 -24.88
C ASN A 584 -7.47 5.93 -25.95
N ASP A 585 -8.10 6.75 -26.82
CA ASP A 585 -7.39 7.46 -27.89
C ASP A 585 -6.39 8.50 -27.34
N ASN A 586 -6.61 9.02 -26.13
CA ASN A 586 -5.85 10.13 -25.55
C ASN A 586 -4.98 9.72 -24.36
N ASP A 587 -5.26 8.54 -23.75
CA ASP A 587 -4.54 8.08 -22.55
C ASP A 587 -3.83 6.78 -22.83
N VAL A 588 -2.57 6.67 -22.37
CA VAL A 588 -1.72 5.51 -22.57
C VAL A 588 -0.84 5.25 -21.36
N VAL A 589 -0.64 3.98 -21.03
CA VAL A 589 0.39 3.55 -20.08
C VAL A 589 1.60 3.02 -20.84
N VAL A 590 2.76 3.58 -20.52
CA VAL A 590 4.06 3.13 -21.04
C VAL A 590 4.84 2.48 -19.91
N ARG A 591 5.27 1.24 -20.12
CA ARG A 591 6.19 0.53 -19.21
C ARG A 591 7.51 0.33 -19.90
N THR A 592 8.58 0.70 -19.22
CA THR A 592 9.93 0.68 -19.78
C THR A 592 10.94 0.21 -18.72
N LYS A 593 12.20 0.06 -19.16
CA LYS A 593 13.31 -0.11 -18.21
C LYS A 593 13.34 1.02 -17.19
N GLU A 594 14.17 0.88 -16.19
CA GLU A 594 14.37 1.92 -15.19
C GLU A 594 14.70 3.26 -15.83
N LEU A 595 13.95 4.29 -15.44
CA LEU A 595 14.20 5.68 -15.81
C LEU A 595 14.29 6.51 -14.54
N THR A 596 15.33 7.28 -14.42
CA THR A 596 15.43 8.33 -13.40
C THR A 596 14.46 9.47 -13.72
N SER A 597 14.18 10.34 -12.74
CA SER A 597 13.33 11.52 -12.98
C SER A 597 13.92 12.45 -14.04
N GLU A 598 15.25 12.57 -14.12
CA GLU A 598 15.90 13.36 -15.16
C GLU A 598 15.68 12.74 -16.54
N GLU A 599 15.83 11.44 -16.67
CA GLU A 599 15.56 10.71 -17.91
C GLU A 599 14.08 10.79 -18.29
N THR A 600 13.19 10.71 -17.30
CA THR A 600 11.75 10.89 -17.50
C THR A 600 11.43 12.28 -18.00
N ASN A 601 12.02 13.33 -17.42
CA ASN A 601 11.83 14.71 -17.89
C ASN A 601 12.37 14.90 -19.31
N LYS A 602 13.58 14.42 -19.61
CA LYS A 602 14.15 14.46 -20.98
C LYS A 602 13.25 13.71 -21.97
N LEU A 603 12.73 12.56 -21.58
CA LEU A 603 11.78 11.80 -22.39
C LEU A 603 10.51 12.61 -22.64
N MET A 604 9.94 13.23 -21.60
CA MET A 604 8.74 14.05 -21.73
C MET A 604 8.97 15.26 -22.64
N ASP A 605 10.12 15.93 -22.55
CA ASP A 605 10.46 17.04 -23.42
C ASP A 605 10.62 16.61 -24.88
N SER A 606 11.18 15.43 -25.11
CA SER A 606 11.26 14.83 -26.46
C SER A 606 9.89 14.42 -26.98
N LEU A 607 9.01 13.86 -26.14
CA LEU A 607 7.65 13.49 -26.51
C LEU A 607 6.78 14.72 -26.82
N LYS A 608 6.95 15.84 -26.11
CA LYS A 608 6.25 17.09 -26.39
C LYS A 608 6.58 17.68 -27.78
N GLN A 609 7.75 17.38 -28.33
CA GLN A 609 8.09 17.80 -29.71
C GLN A 609 7.24 17.05 -30.75
N VAL A 610 6.83 15.83 -30.46
CA VAL A 610 6.00 14.97 -31.34
C VAL A 610 4.52 15.11 -31.02
N PHE A 611 4.20 15.25 -29.74
CA PHE A 611 2.83 15.37 -29.20
C PHE A 611 2.77 16.61 -28.30
N PRO A 612 2.49 17.80 -28.83
CA PRO A 612 2.58 19.06 -28.08
C PRO A 612 1.71 19.15 -26.85
N THR A 613 0.58 18.43 -26.83
CA THR A 613 -0.39 18.43 -25.71
C THR A 613 -0.17 17.32 -24.69
N ILE A 614 0.88 16.48 -24.86
CA ILE A 614 1.15 15.35 -23.96
C ILE A 614 1.50 15.82 -22.55
N LYS A 615 0.90 15.17 -21.57
CA LYS A 615 1.14 15.41 -20.15
C LYS A 615 1.42 14.10 -19.43
N LEU A 616 2.32 14.16 -18.46
CA LEU A 616 2.58 13.08 -17.51
C LEU A 616 1.56 13.17 -16.37
N VAL A 617 0.76 12.14 -16.19
CA VAL A 617 -0.28 12.05 -15.15
C VAL A 617 0.24 11.34 -13.91
N ALA A 618 0.97 10.24 -14.13
CA ALA A 618 1.61 9.50 -13.06
C ALA A 618 2.92 8.88 -13.56
N ALA A 619 3.90 8.80 -12.67
CA ALA A 619 5.16 8.11 -12.90
C ALA A 619 5.49 7.25 -11.68
N ASP A 620 5.66 5.96 -11.93
CA ASP A 620 6.08 4.99 -10.93
C ASP A 620 7.44 4.43 -11.34
N TYR A 621 8.39 4.42 -10.42
CA TYR A 621 9.67 3.74 -10.54
C TYR A 621 9.81 2.74 -9.42
N VAL A 622 10.15 1.51 -9.75
CA VAL A 622 10.40 0.43 -8.80
C VAL A 622 11.70 -0.27 -9.16
N GLY A 623 12.67 -0.24 -8.25
CA GLY A 623 13.93 -0.96 -8.43
C GLY A 623 13.72 -2.48 -8.44
N PRO A 624 14.57 -3.26 -9.17
CA PRO A 624 14.40 -4.71 -9.34
C PRO A 624 14.40 -5.49 -8.03
N VAL A 625 15.19 -5.04 -7.07
CA VAL A 625 15.26 -5.66 -5.73
C VAL A 625 13.93 -5.52 -5.00
N VAL A 626 13.31 -4.32 -5.06
CA VAL A 626 12.01 -4.06 -4.45
C VAL A 626 10.93 -4.89 -5.13
N GLY A 627 10.92 -4.97 -6.46
CA GLY A 627 9.96 -5.78 -7.21
C GLY A 627 10.01 -7.26 -6.82
N LYS A 628 11.20 -7.85 -6.70
CA LYS A 628 11.39 -9.23 -6.23
C LYS A 628 10.87 -9.42 -4.79
N ASP A 629 11.15 -8.46 -3.93
CA ASP A 629 10.67 -8.47 -2.55
C ASP A 629 9.14 -8.45 -2.46
N LEU A 630 8.48 -7.64 -3.30
CA LEU A 630 7.02 -7.56 -3.36
C LEU A 630 6.41 -8.88 -3.84
N GLN A 631 7.04 -9.57 -4.82
CA GLN A 631 6.61 -10.91 -5.24
C GLN A 631 6.69 -11.92 -4.08
N LEU A 632 7.81 -11.96 -3.35
CA LEU A 632 7.98 -12.87 -2.22
C LEU A 632 6.99 -12.57 -1.09
N ASN A 633 6.78 -11.30 -0.77
CA ASN A 633 5.80 -10.88 0.24
C ASN A 633 4.37 -11.28 -0.15
N ALA A 634 4.00 -11.14 -1.42
CA ALA A 634 2.70 -11.59 -1.94
C ALA A 634 2.51 -13.11 -1.76
N LEU A 635 3.55 -13.88 -2.07
CA LEU A 635 3.53 -15.34 -1.86
C LEU A 635 3.42 -15.69 -0.37
N TYR A 636 4.24 -15.07 0.49
CA TYR A 636 4.19 -15.31 1.94
C TYR A 636 2.86 -14.90 2.55
N ALA A 637 2.30 -13.74 2.16
CA ALA A 637 0.99 -13.31 2.62
C ALA A 637 -0.09 -14.34 2.30
N THR A 638 -0.08 -14.87 1.07
CA THR A 638 -1.03 -15.89 0.62
C THR A 638 -0.87 -17.20 1.38
N LEU A 639 0.37 -17.68 1.53
CA LEU A 639 0.64 -18.93 2.26
C LEU A 639 0.29 -18.82 3.75
N VAL A 640 0.63 -17.71 4.40
CA VAL A 640 0.32 -17.46 5.82
C VAL A 640 -1.18 -17.35 6.04
N ALA A 641 -1.91 -16.67 5.15
CA ALA A 641 -3.36 -16.59 5.23
C ALA A 641 -4.02 -17.96 5.06
N LEU A 642 -3.66 -18.74 4.03
CA LEU A 642 -4.18 -20.08 3.80
C LEU A 642 -3.88 -21.03 4.96
N LEU A 643 -2.65 -20.97 5.49
CA LEU A 643 -2.25 -21.79 6.65
C LEU A 643 -3.01 -21.37 7.92
N GLY A 644 -3.12 -20.07 8.17
CA GLY A 644 -3.88 -19.56 9.32
C GLY A 644 -5.36 -19.99 9.27
N ILE A 645 -5.98 -19.91 8.09
CA ILE A 645 -7.35 -20.35 7.85
C ILE A 645 -7.46 -21.87 8.00
N LEU A 646 -6.51 -22.64 7.47
CA LEU A 646 -6.47 -24.10 7.63
C LEU A 646 -6.44 -24.52 9.11
N ILE A 647 -5.56 -23.88 9.88
CA ILE A 647 -5.42 -24.12 11.32
C ILE A 647 -6.72 -23.75 12.04
N TYR A 648 -7.25 -22.53 11.78
CA TYR A 648 -8.47 -22.05 12.42
C TYR A 648 -9.66 -23.00 12.18
N ILE A 649 -9.90 -23.38 10.91
CA ILE A 649 -11.01 -24.26 10.54
C ILE A 649 -10.78 -25.66 11.07
N SER A 650 -9.55 -26.17 11.11
CA SER A 650 -9.23 -27.50 11.67
C SER A 650 -9.55 -27.59 13.16
N ILE A 651 -9.24 -26.56 13.93
CA ILE A 651 -9.53 -26.45 15.35
C ILE A 651 -11.04 -26.30 15.58
N ARG A 652 -11.68 -25.47 14.77
CA ARG A 652 -13.10 -25.10 14.96
C ARG A 652 -14.09 -26.16 14.48
N PHE A 653 -13.75 -26.87 13.39
CA PHE A 653 -14.62 -27.89 12.78
C PHE A 653 -14.00 -29.28 12.88
N GLN A 654 -13.29 -29.70 11.91
CA GLN A 654 -12.53 -30.95 11.80
C GLN A 654 -11.62 -30.83 10.58
N PHE A 655 -10.50 -31.50 10.55
CA PHE A 655 -9.52 -31.45 9.47
C PHE A 655 -10.11 -31.71 8.06
N ARG A 656 -11.09 -32.59 7.94
CA ARG A 656 -11.76 -32.93 6.65
C ARG A 656 -12.51 -31.73 6.06
N TYR A 657 -13.14 -30.92 6.90
CA TYR A 657 -13.84 -29.70 6.50
C TYR A 657 -12.83 -28.63 6.09
N ALA A 658 -11.75 -28.51 6.83
CA ALA A 658 -10.69 -27.55 6.54
C ALA A 658 -10.03 -27.80 5.17
N VAL A 659 -9.69 -29.07 4.86
CA VAL A 659 -9.10 -29.40 3.56
C VAL A 659 -10.08 -29.14 2.41
N ALA A 660 -11.37 -29.49 2.56
CA ALA A 660 -12.35 -29.19 1.53
C ALA A 660 -12.47 -27.68 1.25
N THR A 661 -12.40 -26.86 2.31
CA THR A 661 -12.38 -25.39 2.20
C THR A 661 -11.13 -24.92 1.48
N ILE A 662 -9.93 -25.39 1.87
CA ILE A 662 -8.69 -24.94 1.23
C ILE A 662 -8.65 -25.27 -0.26
N VAL A 663 -9.13 -26.44 -0.65
CA VAL A 663 -9.22 -26.80 -2.08
C VAL A 663 -10.15 -25.84 -2.84
N ALA A 664 -11.27 -25.43 -2.25
CA ALA A 664 -12.16 -24.43 -2.83
C ALA A 664 -11.49 -23.05 -2.92
N LEU A 665 -10.71 -22.64 -1.92
CA LEU A 665 -9.97 -21.38 -1.94
C LEU A 665 -8.88 -21.36 -3.02
N ILE A 666 -8.14 -22.46 -3.18
CA ILE A 666 -7.15 -22.60 -4.26
C ILE A 666 -7.84 -22.48 -5.62
N HIS A 667 -9.00 -23.15 -5.79
CA HIS A 667 -9.81 -23.01 -6.99
C HIS A 667 -10.18 -21.53 -7.25
N ASP A 668 -10.62 -20.78 -6.24
CA ASP A 668 -11.05 -19.39 -6.40
C ASP A 668 -9.88 -18.50 -6.80
N VAL A 669 -8.71 -18.68 -6.18
CA VAL A 669 -7.46 -17.99 -6.54
C VAL A 669 -7.10 -18.30 -8.00
N LEU A 670 -7.17 -19.56 -8.44
CA LEU A 670 -6.85 -19.95 -9.81
C LEU A 670 -7.81 -19.33 -10.84
N ILE A 671 -9.09 -19.22 -10.51
CA ILE A 671 -10.08 -18.56 -11.40
C ILE A 671 -9.79 -17.06 -11.50
N VAL A 672 -9.48 -16.37 -10.40
CA VAL A 672 -9.13 -14.94 -10.42
C VAL A 672 -7.86 -14.72 -11.24
N LEU A 673 -6.81 -15.51 -11.03
CA LEU A 673 -5.58 -15.43 -11.85
C LEU A 673 -5.86 -15.74 -13.32
N GLY A 674 -6.73 -16.73 -13.59
CA GLY A 674 -7.20 -17.05 -14.94
C GLY A 674 -7.94 -15.88 -15.60
N PHE A 675 -8.79 -15.16 -14.85
CA PHE A 675 -9.47 -13.96 -15.32
C PHE A 675 -8.45 -12.87 -15.72
N PHE A 676 -7.42 -12.62 -14.91
CA PHE A 676 -6.35 -11.67 -15.24
C PHE A 676 -5.53 -12.13 -16.46
N ALA A 677 -5.34 -13.44 -16.65
CA ALA A 677 -4.68 -13.97 -17.84
C ALA A 677 -5.52 -13.75 -19.13
N VAL A 678 -6.85 -13.95 -19.05
CA VAL A 678 -7.78 -13.79 -20.17
C VAL A 678 -7.94 -12.32 -20.56
N THR A 679 -8.19 -11.45 -19.58
CA THR A 679 -8.44 -10.01 -19.80
C THR A 679 -7.17 -9.23 -20.03
N TYR A 680 -6.03 -9.77 -19.57
CA TYR A 680 -4.73 -9.12 -19.59
C TYR A 680 -4.71 -7.78 -18.82
N LEU A 681 -5.59 -7.64 -17.78
CA LEU A 681 -5.58 -6.54 -16.83
C LEU A 681 -4.28 -6.52 -16.05
N GLU A 682 -3.91 -5.35 -15.52
CA GLU A 682 -2.65 -5.19 -14.80
C GLU A 682 -2.67 -5.91 -13.45
N ALA A 683 -1.71 -6.83 -13.27
CA ALA A 683 -1.47 -7.54 -12.02
C ALA A 683 -0.36 -6.82 -11.24
N ASN A 684 -0.74 -6.00 -10.28
CA ASN A 684 0.14 -5.19 -9.42
C ASN A 684 -0.11 -5.49 -7.94
N SER A 685 0.52 -4.76 -7.02
CA SER A 685 0.38 -4.99 -5.57
C SER A 685 -1.08 -5.07 -5.08
N PRO A 686 -2.05 -4.26 -5.55
CA PRO A 686 -3.47 -4.42 -5.22
C PRO A 686 -4.08 -5.78 -5.57
N LEU A 687 -3.57 -6.51 -6.58
CA LEU A 687 -4.05 -7.87 -6.87
C LEU A 687 -3.87 -8.82 -5.67
N VAL A 688 -2.80 -8.65 -4.89
CA VAL A 688 -2.59 -9.45 -3.67
C VAL A 688 -3.72 -9.22 -2.67
N ALA A 689 -4.16 -7.95 -2.54
CA ALA A 689 -5.30 -7.62 -1.69
C ALA A 689 -6.60 -8.23 -2.22
N VAL A 690 -6.82 -8.26 -3.54
CA VAL A 690 -7.94 -8.98 -4.17
C VAL A 690 -7.92 -10.45 -3.79
N LEU A 691 -6.80 -11.15 -4.04
CA LEU A 691 -6.69 -12.60 -3.78
C LEU A 691 -6.96 -12.93 -2.32
N LEU A 692 -6.36 -12.20 -1.37
CA LEU A 692 -6.53 -12.47 0.05
C LEU A 692 -7.92 -12.08 0.56
N THR A 693 -8.54 -11.05 -0.02
CA THR A 693 -9.93 -10.68 0.29
C THR A 693 -10.90 -11.75 -0.20
N VAL A 694 -10.70 -12.24 -1.43
CA VAL A 694 -11.49 -13.34 -2.00
C VAL A 694 -11.36 -14.60 -1.15
N VAL A 695 -10.14 -14.94 -0.73
CA VAL A 695 -9.88 -16.06 0.21
C VAL A 695 -10.65 -15.85 1.51
N GLY A 696 -10.56 -14.67 2.13
CA GLY A 696 -11.26 -14.36 3.39
C GLY A 696 -12.78 -14.42 3.25
N TYR A 697 -13.32 -13.83 2.18
CA TYR A 697 -14.77 -13.79 1.91
C TYR A 697 -15.34 -15.16 1.54
N SER A 698 -14.68 -15.89 0.64
CA SER A 698 -15.12 -17.22 0.20
C SER A 698 -15.22 -18.22 1.36
N VAL A 699 -14.30 -18.13 2.34
CA VAL A 699 -14.38 -18.94 3.56
C VAL A 699 -15.65 -18.67 4.34
N MET A 700 -16.14 -17.43 4.36
CA MET A 700 -17.31 -17.03 5.14
C MET A 700 -18.55 -17.84 4.74
N ASP A 701 -18.86 -17.90 3.44
CA ASP A 701 -19.98 -18.67 2.90
C ASP A 701 -19.77 -20.19 3.08
N THR A 702 -18.53 -20.65 2.87
CA THR A 702 -18.16 -22.05 3.07
C THR A 702 -18.38 -22.50 4.52
N VAL A 703 -17.91 -21.74 5.51
CA VAL A 703 -18.06 -22.03 6.95
C VAL A 703 -19.53 -22.11 7.34
N VAL A 704 -20.34 -21.19 6.85
CA VAL A 704 -21.79 -21.16 7.11
C VAL A 704 -22.47 -22.45 6.61
N THR A 705 -22.14 -22.87 5.40
CA THR A 705 -22.69 -24.11 4.80
C THR A 705 -22.18 -25.34 5.52
N LEU A 706 -20.90 -25.38 5.86
CA LEU A 706 -20.27 -26.48 6.60
C LEU A 706 -20.81 -26.61 8.02
N ASP A 707 -21.12 -25.50 8.70
CA ASP A 707 -21.75 -25.51 10.02
C ASP A 707 -23.15 -26.15 9.96
N ARG A 708 -23.93 -25.81 8.92
CA ARG A 708 -25.25 -26.44 8.69
C ARG A 708 -25.14 -27.94 8.39
N ILE A 709 -24.15 -28.35 7.58
CA ILE A 709 -23.90 -29.77 7.33
C ILE A 709 -23.57 -30.48 8.65
N ARG A 710 -22.69 -29.90 9.47
CA ARG A 710 -22.30 -30.43 10.77
C ARG A 710 -23.52 -30.55 11.73
N GLU A 711 -24.38 -29.55 11.77
CA GLU A 711 -25.61 -29.53 12.54
C GLU A 711 -26.52 -30.69 12.10
N ASN A 712 -26.83 -30.83 10.82
CA ASN A 712 -27.69 -31.88 10.27
C ASN A 712 -27.08 -33.27 10.40
N MET A 713 -25.76 -33.42 10.29
CA MET A 713 -25.05 -34.69 10.48
C MET A 713 -25.16 -35.24 11.92
N ARG A 714 -25.29 -34.37 12.94
CA ARG A 714 -25.50 -34.78 14.35
C ARG A 714 -26.85 -35.45 14.55
N PHE A 715 -27.88 -35.08 13.78
CA PHE A 715 -29.22 -35.60 13.86
C PHE A 715 -29.50 -36.72 12.83
N ARG A 716 -28.47 -37.04 12.02
CA ARG A 716 -28.58 -38.11 11.02
C ARG A 716 -28.85 -39.45 11.64
N LYS A 717 -29.91 -40.14 11.19
CA LYS A 717 -30.23 -41.51 11.59
C LYS A 717 -29.66 -42.50 10.57
N ARG A 718 -30.46 -42.86 9.55
CA ARG A 718 -30.09 -43.85 8.51
C ARG A 718 -30.00 -43.23 7.10
N GLU A 719 -30.19 -41.94 6.97
CA GLU A 719 -30.14 -41.21 5.70
C GLU A 719 -28.77 -41.31 5.06
N PRO A 720 -28.67 -41.38 3.71
CA PRO A 720 -27.42 -41.25 2.98
C PRO A 720 -26.72 -39.91 3.26
N ILE A 721 -25.40 -39.89 3.38
CA ILE A 721 -24.63 -38.66 3.63
C ILE A 721 -24.92 -37.63 2.55
N SER A 722 -25.00 -38.06 1.30
CA SER A 722 -25.24 -37.20 0.14
C SER A 722 -26.58 -36.45 0.21
N GLU A 723 -27.64 -37.08 0.77
CA GLU A 723 -28.94 -36.42 0.96
C GLU A 723 -28.90 -35.38 2.07
N VAL A 724 -28.24 -35.74 3.21
CA VAL A 724 -28.06 -34.79 4.32
C VAL A 724 -27.29 -33.55 3.87
N ILE A 725 -26.20 -33.72 3.11
CA ILE A 725 -25.41 -32.61 2.59
C ILE A 725 -26.24 -31.79 1.61
N ASN A 726 -26.93 -32.43 0.65
CA ASN A 726 -27.75 -31.71 -0.31
C ASN A 726 -28.88 -30.90 0.36
N ARG A 727 -29.54 -31.47 1.37
CA ARG A 727 -30.54 -30.77 2.19
C ARG A 727 -29.93 -29.58 2.93
N SER A 728 -28.72 -29.72 3.49
CA SER A 728 -28.01 -28.64 4.19
C SER A 728 -27.68 -27.48 3.27
N ILE A 729 -27.22 -27.80 2.04
CA ILE A 729 -26.96 -26.79 1.00
C ILE A 729 -28.26 -26.01 0.70
N LEU A 730 -29.36 -26.70 0.42
CA LEU A 730 -30.64 -26.04 0.09
C LEU A 730 -31.15 -25.14 1.21
N GLN A 731 -30.90 -25.51 2.47
CA GLN A 731 -31.28 -24.71 3.65
C GLN A 731 -30.46 -23.42 3.77
N THR A 732 -29.21 -23.40 3.32
CA THR A 732 -28.32 -22.25 3.40
C THR A 732 -28.28 -21.42 2.11
N PHE A 733 -28.71 -22.00 0.97
CA PHE A 733 -28.54 -21.41 -0.36
C PHE A 733 -29.14 -20.01 -0.50
N THR A 734 -30.43 -19.85 -0.12
CA THR A 734 -31.13 -18.54 -0.23
C THR A 734 -30.39 -17.47 0.58
N ARG A 735 -29.93 -17.81 1.78
CA ARG A 735 -29.19 -16.90 2.65
C ARG A 735 -27.86 -16.50 2.03
N SER A 736 -27.01 -17.48 1.67
CA SER A 736 -25.70 -17.18 1.07
C SER A 736 -25.82 -16.42 -0.25
N MET A 737 -26.85 -16.70 -1.06
CA MET A 737 -27.06 -15.90 -2.28
C MET A 737 -27.49 -14.45 -1.95
N ASN A 738 -28.26 -14.24 -0.90
CA ASN A 738 -28.64 -12.88 -0.50
C ASN A 738 -27.43 -12.10 0.04
N THR A 739 -26.56 -12.72 0.85
CA THR A 739 -25.33 -12.08 1.36
C THR A 739 -24.33 -11.81 0.22
N THR A 740 -24.13 -12.77 -0.67
CA THR A 740 -23.29 -12.56 -1.85
C THR A 740 -23.82 -11.43 -2.74
N LEU A 741 -25.14 -11.37 -2.94
CA LEU A 741 -25.73 -10.35 -3.81
C LEU A 741 -25.59 -8.94 -3.21
N THR A 742 -25.72 -8.75 -1.89
CA THR A 742 -25.47 -7.46 -1.25
C THR A 742 -24.05 -6.98 -1.49
N THR A 743 -23.07 -7.87 -1.36
CA THR A 743 -21.66 -7.56 -1.60
C THR A 743 -21.37 -7.33 -3.09
N LEU A 744 -21.94 -8.14 -3.98
CA LEU A 744 -21.81 -7.95 -5.43
C LEU A 744 -22.42 -6.63 -5.91
N LEU A 745 -23.55 -6.19 -5.33
CA LEU A 745 -24.13 -4.87 -5.64
C LEU A 745 -23.20 -3.73 -5.26
N ALA A 746 -22.56 -3.83 -4.11
CA ALA A 746 -21.58 -2.82 -3.67
C ALA A 746 -20.35 -2.79 -4.60
N ILE A 747 -19.81 -3.95 -4.96
CA ILE A 747 -18.65 -4.03 -5.86
C ILE A 747 -19.04 -3.62 -7.29
N LEU A 748 -20.23 -3.95 -7.75
CA LEU A 748 -20.73 -3.54 -9.08
C LEU A 748 -20.82 -2.00 -9.16
N ALA A 749 -21.23 -1.32 -8.08
CA ALA A 749 -21.19 0.12 -8.00
C ALA A 749 -19.75 0.64 -8.15
N LEU A 750 -18.74 -0.02 -7.53
CA LEU A 750 -17.34 0.32 -7.71
C LEU A 750 -16.85 0.10 -9.16
N VAL A 751 -17.23 -1.00 -9.79
CA VAL A 751 -16.82 -1.31 -11.17
C VAL A 751 -17.38 -0.27 -12.15
N ILE A 752 -18.64 0.18 -11.94
CA ILE A 752 -19.33 1.10 -12.86
C ILE A 752 -18.95 2.55 -12.58
N PHE A 753 -18.88 2.96 -11.32
CA PHE A 753 -18.74 4.36 -10.89
C PHE A 753 -17.40 4.69 -10.21
N GLY A 754 -16.60 3.70 -9.81
CA GLY A 754 -15.37 3.89 -9.05
C GLY A 754 -14.19 4.49 -9.83
N GLY A 755 -14.39 4.70 -11.15
CA GLY A 755 -13.35 5.26 -11.99
C GLY A 755 -12.26 4.23 -12.36
N ARG A 756 -11.35 4.68 -13.21
CA ARG A 756 -10.40 3.77 -13.84
C ARG A 756 -9.31 3.25 -12.91
N SER A 757 -8.82 4.11 -12.01
CA SER A 757 -7.73 3.76 -11.10
C SER A 757 -8.05 2.58 -10.17
N ILE A 758 -9.33 2.25 -9.98
CA ILE A 758 -9.78 1.15 -9.12
C ILE A 758 -10.41 -0.01 -9.90
N LEU A 759 -10.51 0.11 -11.23
CA LEU A 759 -11.24 -0.83 -12.07
C LEU A 759 -10.65 -2.25 -11.99
N ASP A 760 -9.34 -2.41 -12.16
CA ASP A 760 -8.67 -3.72 -12.14
C ASP A 760 -8.87 -4.43 -10.80
N PHE A 761 -8.76 -3.67 -9.72
CA PHE A 761 -8.99 -4.14 -8.36
C PHE A 761 -10.46 -4.57 -8.15
N SER A 762 -11.42 -3.72 -8.52
CA SER A 762 -12.86 -4.00 -8.32
C SER A 762 -13.37 -5.11 -9.24
N ALA A 763 -12.87 -5.21 -10.48
CA ALA A 763 -13.17 -6.31 -11.38
C ALA A 763 -12.66 -7.65 -10.84
N GLY A 764 -11.43 -7.66 -10.32
CA GLY A 764 -10.88 -8.83 -9.66
C GLY A 764 -11.71 -9.29 -8.45
N LEU A 765 -12.17 -8.35 -7.61
CA LEU A 765 -13.08 -8.64 -6.49
C LEU A 765 -14.43 -9.18 -6.96
N LEU A 766 -15.02 -8.58 -8.02
CA LEU A 766 -16.30 -9.02 -8.58
C LEU A 766 -16.26 -10.49 -9.00
N ILE A 767 -15.25 -10.85 -9.77
CA ILE A 767 -15.04 -12.23 -10.21
C ILE A 767 -14.73 -13.15 -9.03
N GLY A 768 -13.85 -12.74 -8.13
CA GLY A 768 -13.42 -13.54 -6.99
C GLY A 768 -14.57 -13.86 -6.03
N ILE A 769 -15.41 -12.89 -5.70
CA ILE A 769 -16.56 -13.08 -4.81
C ILE A 769 -17.63 -13.93 -5.50
N THR A 770 -17.87 -13.72 -6.79
CA THR A 770 -18.78 -14.58 -7.58
C THR A 770 -18.31 -16.03 -7.57
N THR A 771 -17.01 -16.24 -7.77
CA THR A 771 -16.39 -17.58 -7.75
C THR A 771 -16.43 -18.19 -6.36
N GLY A 772 -16.20 -17.41 -5.29
CA GLY A 772 -16.28 -17.87 -3.90
C GLY A 772 -17.68 -18.37 -3.52
N ALA A 773 -18.73 -17.65 -3.95
CA ALA A 773 -20.09 -18.12 -3.77
C ALA A 773 -20.36 -19.43 -4.52
N TYR A 774 -19.83 -19.55 -5.75
CA TYR A 774 -19.92 -20.79 -6.52
C TYR A 774 -19.17 -21.93 -5.84
N SER A 775 -17.92 -21.72 -5.45
CA SER A 775 -17.05 -22.78 -4.92
C SER A 775 -17.53 -23.35 -3.59
N SER A 776 -18.15 -22.51 -2.75
CA SER A 776 -18.72 -22.92 -1.46
C SER A 776 -19.77 -24.04 -1.61
N PHE A 777 -20.64 -23.96 -2.62
CA PHE A 777 -21.69 -24.95 -2.85
C PHE A 777 -21.27 -26.05 -3.80
N PHE A 778 -20.51 -25.72 -4.85
CA PHE A 778 -20.30 -26.61 -5.98
C PHE A 778 -18.91 -27.27 -5.98
N ILE A 779 -17.98 -26.82 -5.11
CA ILE A 779 -16.64 -27.42 -4.97
C ILE A 779 -16.42 -27.96 -3.56
N ALA A 780 -16.52 -27.12 -2.52
CA ALA A 780 -16.21 -27.52 -1.14
C ALA A 780 -17.14 -28.66 -0.64
N THR A 781 -18.45 -28.51 -0.86
CA THR A 781 -19.43 -29.50 -0.34
C THR A 781 -19.39 -30.84 -1.07
N PRO A 782 -19.20 -30.93 -2.41
CA PRO A 782 -18.98 -32.21 -3.08
C PRO A 782 -17.68 -32.91 -2.69
N ILE A 783 -16.59 -32.15 -2.48
CA ILE A 783 -15.33 -32.73 -1.99
C ILE A 783 -15.53 -33.35 -0.60
N LEU A 784 -16.20 -32.61 0.30
CA LEU A 784 -16.55 -33.12 1.63
C LEU A 784 -17.43 -34.39 1.54
N ASN A 785 -18.43 -34.39 0.65
CA ASN A 785 -19.29 -35.54 0.42
C ASN A 785 -18.49 -36.79 0.01
N ILE A 786 -17.59 -36.65 -0.97
CA ILE A 786 -16.71 -37.75 -1.42
C ILE A 786 -15.87 -38.29 -0.26
N TRP A 787 -15.30 -37.38 0.55
CA TRP A 787 -14.45 -37.78 1.67
C TRP A 787 -15.23 -38.50 2.79
N LEU A 788 -16.39 -37.94 3.19
CA LEU A 788 -17.21 -38.54 4.23
C LEU A 788 -17.76 -39.91 3.82
N ASN A 789 -18.22 -40.09 2.56
CA ASN A 789 -18.67 -41.36 2.03
C ASN A 789 -17.54 -42.41 2.01
N LYS A 790 -16.32 -42.03 1.60
CA LYS A 790 -15.15 -42.92 1.64
C LYS A 790 -14.79 -43.34 3.08
N ALA A 791 -14.89 -42.40 4.04
CA ALA A 791 -14.60 -42.68 5.43
C ALA A 791 -15.63 -43.65 6.03
N GLU A 792 -16.92 -43.43 5.76
CA GLU A 792 -18.01 -44.33 6.21
C GLU A 792 -17.87 -45.74 5.58
N ALA A 793 -17.52 -45.83 4.30
CA ALA A 793 -17.27 -47.11 3.64
C ALA A 793 -16.10 -47.89 4.26
N ARG A 794 -14.99 -47.19 4.60
CA ARG A 794 -13.86 -47.80 5.32
C ARG A 794 -14.24 -48.28 6.71
N GLU A 795 -15.02 -47.53 7.47
CA GLU A 795 -15.50 -47.92 8.81
C GLU A 795 -16.40 -49.13 8.73
N ARG A 796 -17.36 -49.18 7.80
CA ARG A 796 -18.21 -50.34 7.54
C ARG A 796 -17.41 -51.60 7.17
N ALA A 797 -16.36 -51.44 6.35
CA ALA A 797 -15.47 -52.52 5.99
C ALA A 797 -14.67 -53.06 7.20
N LEU A 798 -14.18 -52.17 8.07
CA LEU A 798 -13.50 -52.53 9.30
C LEU A 798 -14.41 -53.27 10.29
N ILE A 799 -15.68 -52.84 10.44
CA ILE A 799 -16.66 -53.52 11.28
C ILE A 799 -16.97 -54.90 10.74
N LYS A 800 -17.15 -55.02 9.43
CA LYS A 800 -17.37 -56.33 8.78
C LYS A 800 -16.17 -57.28 8.96
N SER A 801 -14.94 -56.79 8.87
CA SER A 801 -13.73 -57.60 9.12
C SER A 801 -13.57 -58.06 10.56
N LYS A 802 -13.95 -57.18 11.55
CA LYS A 802 -13.95 -57.52 12.98
C LYS A 802 -15.06 -58.52 13.35
N LYS A 803 -16.22 -58.55 12.63
CA LYS A 803 -17.27 -59.53 12.82
C LYS A 803 -16.98 -60.90 12.17
N LYS A 804 -16.01 -60.98 11.28
CA LYS A 804 -15.55 -62.19 10.64
C LYS A 804 -14.38 -62.88 11.35
N ARG A 805 -13.73 -62.20 12.28
CA ARG A 805 -12.82 -62.72 13.27
C ARG A 805 -13.55 -62.99 14.58
#